data_a1fcb22c2ff5a69de7d2e1e29a2ef0de
#
_entry.id   a1fcb22c2ff5a69de7d2e1e29a2ef0de
#
_cell.length_a   1.000
_cell.length_b   1.000
_cell.length_c   1.000
_cell.angle_alpha   90.00
_cell.angle_beta   90.00
_cell.angle_gamma   90.00
#
_symmetry.space_group_name_H-M   'P 1'
#
loop_
_entity.id
_entity.type
_entity.pdbx_description
1 polymer ?
#
loop_
_entity_poly.entity_id
_entity_poly.type
_entity_poly.pdbx_seq_one_letter_code
_entity_poly.pdbx_strand_id
1 'polypeptide(L)'
;MNFFKRAADWLWYVIKSLCMLPVSMWRWYSGLYRGKPWYKKLLTATVSFFLLLFFYVFAVFVNLLWLFGKMPSVDSIMHPETSEASVVYSADGVEIGKFFRENRSTVRYEDVSPMFYKTLIDTEDERFYQHHGVDFQGVIAAVKDIFLGSPRGASTITQQLAKNMFRVRTQYSNGLLGNIPGLRMIIMKTKECIAAAELEMLYSKREILQMYINTVDFGSNAYGLRTAANTYFGTTPDKLKVEESAVLVGLLKATSTYNPHSNYEKSLSRRNTVLYNLFTHGDLTRQEYDSLSALPIDISKYKVEKVYDGSAPYLRQEIARFLSEKFRESGLGSVDLYSDGLKIYTTIDSRMQHYAESATITHVNNLQRGFHLRADVAEKYTNTALRSLPRYRQLKDYPDSLNHFLTVEVNEPHEVIINNPYTGPQAMMLSTRDSIKTMLGFLQAGFVVIEPSTHHVKAWVGNINFRTWNHDNVIARHQTGSTFKGIVYCEAMEQGWSPCDNIEDKPPRGAKLKKTRWSGANMLLRSAFKHSKNAAAVNLCYKVGPNSVVRLARKLGIKDPLYNDYQNLTLGSSSIKLVELVNAYAVMLANGYVRIPIIVTKVVDRYGKVVYSEDQEPTQQVLSQRSAFLMQQMLHAGLEGTSAPMYSYINGFTSTTDFGGKTGTTNESTDALYIGATPNLVGGVWVGGEYRDIHPYGSGASLALPIWGRFIQKTLSDTRFTRYKQKFPQVSDKVVPRECYQCGYRRGGYSSAVPADDGGGGEPAPAPSPVTITE
;
A
#
# COMPACT_ATOMS: atom_id res chain seq x y z
N MET A 1 -24.23 -45.12 -52.48
CA MET A 1 -24.77 -43.96 -53.21
C MET A 1 -26.20 -43.57 -52.80
N ASN A 2 -27.09 -44.55 -52.50
CA ASN A 2 -28.49 -44.24 -52.14
C ASN A 2 -28.72 -43.60 -50.76
N PHE A 3 -27.82 -43.79 -49.81
CA PHE A 3 -27.97 -43.19 -48.46
C PHE A 3 -27.70 -41.67 -48.49
N PHE A 4 -26.66 -41.23 -49.15
CA PHE A 4 -26.33 -39.80 -49.27
C PHE A 4 -27.39 -39.00 -50.05
N LYS A 5 -28.02 -39.63 -51.06
CA LYS A 5 -29.10 -39.01 -51.84
C LYS A 5 -30.35 -38.82 -50.98
N ARG A 6 -30.76 -39.82 -50.19
CA ARG A 6 -31.87 -39.71 -49.25
C ARG A 6 -31.63 -38.69 -48.12
N ALA A 7 -30.39 -38.61 -47.61
CA ALA A 7 -30.04 -37.61 -46.60
C ALA A 7 -30.06 -36.18 -47.19
N ALA A 8 -29.60 -36.00 -48.40
CA ALA A 8 -29.66 -34.71 -49.12
C ALA A 8 -31.10 -34.30 -49.43
N ASP A 9 -31.96 -35.23 -49.87
CA ASP A 9 -33.35 -34.97 -50.14
C ASP A 9 -34.15 -34.63 -48.85
N TRP A 10 -33.84 -35.32 -47.74
CA TRP A 10 -34.41 -35.01 -46.43
C TRP A 10 -33.96 -33.62 -45.91
N LEU A 11 -32.63 -33.31 -46.02
CA LEU A 11 -32.08 -32.02 -45.64
C LEU A 11 -32.69 -30.90 -46.49
N TRP A 12 -32.86 -31.09 -47.78
CA TRP A 12 -33.52 -30.15 -48.68
C TRP A 12 -34.97 -29.94 -48.32
N TYR A 13 -35.72 -31.01 -47.98
CA TYR A 13 -37.11 -30.94 -47.54
C TYR A 13 -37.20 -30.15 -46.21
N VAL A 14 -36.32 -30.38 -45.25
CA VAL A 14 -36.25 -29.64 -43.97
C VAL A 14 -35.95 -28.17 -44.22
N ILE A 15 -34.94 -27.86 -45.03
CA ILE A 15 -34.58 -26.50 -45.39
C ILE A 15 -35.75 -25.80 -46.10
N LYS A 16 -36.37 -26.46 -47.08
CA LYS A 16 -37.54 -25.89 -47.78
C LYS A 16 -38.71 -25.67 -46.85
N SER A 17 -38.98 -26.57 -45.93
CA SER A 17 -40.04 -26.43 -44.91
C SER A 17 -39.74 -25.29 -43.98
N LEU A 18 -38.49 -25.16 -43.52
CA LEU A 18 -38.06 -24.03 -42.68
C LEU A 18 -38.15 -22.68 -43.43
N CYS A 19 -37.80 -22.62 -44.68
CA CYS A 19 -37.94 -21.42 -45.52
C CYS A 19 -39.41 -21.07 -45.82
N MET A 20 -40.31 -22.04 -45.86
CA MET A 20 -41.77 -21.80 -46.08
C MET A 20 -42.50 -21.47 -44.80
N LEU A 21 -41.97 -21.76 -43.64
CA LEU A 21 -42.57 -21.44 -42.35
C LEU A 21 -42.92 -19.94 -42.18
N PRO A 22 -42.05 -19.00 -42.49
CA PRO A 22 -42.38 -17.55 -42.40
C PRO A 22 -43.49 -17.15 -43.34
N VAL A 23 -43.54 -17.74 -44.55
CA VAL A 23 -44.59 -17.47 -45.56
C VAL A 23 -45.94 -18.03 -45.13
N SER A 24 -45.97 -19.24 -44.57
CA SER A 24 -47.22 -19.82 -44.04
C SER A 24 -47.71 -19.11 -42.81
N MET A 25 -46.80 -18.70 -41.90
CA MET A 25 -47.13 -17.85 -40.74
C MET A 25 -47.69 -16.50 -41.18
N TRP A 26 -47.06 -15.85 -42.18
CA TRP A 26 -47.56 -14.60 -42.72
C TRP A 26 -48.94 -14.72 -43.35
N ARG A 27 -49.20 -15.78 -44.12
CA ARG A 27 -50.55 -16.06 -44.70
C ARG A 27 -51.59 -16.30 -43.64
N TRP A 28 -51.29 -17.08 -42.61
CA TRP A 28 -52.17 -17.32 -41.47
C TRP A 28 -52.45 -16.00 -40.72
N TYR A 29 -51.39 -15.23 -40.40
CA TYR A 29 -51.50 -13.95 -39.69
C TYR A 29 -52.29 -12.91 -40.52
N SER A 30 -52.01 -12.78 -41.81
CA SER A 30 -52.76 -11.87 -42.69
C SER A 30 -54.28 -12.26 -42.82
N GLY A 31 -54.60 -13.55 -42.67
CA GLY A 31 -55.98 -14.02 -42.60
C GLY A 31 -56.75 -13.53 -41.38
N LEU A 32 -56.05 -13.24 -40.27
CA LEU A 32 -56.67 -12.64 -39.07
C LEU A 32 -57.14 -11.20 -39.28
N TYR A 33 -56.59 -10.48 -40.28
CA TYR A 33 -56.95 -9.10 -40.60
C TYR A 33 -57.89 -8.95 -41.79
N ARG A 34 -57.89 -9.86 -42.77
CA ARG A 34 -58.70 -9.76 -43.97
C ARG A 34 -60.20 -9.88 -43.65
N GLY A 35 -61.00 -8.90 -44.09
CA GLY A 35 -62.46 -8.88 -43.92
C GLY A 35 -62.98 -8.66 -42.50
N LYS A 36 -62.08 -8.39 -41.50
CA LYS A 36 -62.51 -8.17 -40.11
C LYS A 36 -62.79 -6.67 -39.84
N PRO A 37 -63.73 -6.33 -38.95
CA PRO A 37 -64.00 -4.98 -38.53
C PRO A 37 -62.83 -4.38 -37.78
N TRP A 38 -62.71 -3.02 -37.77
CA TRP A 38 -61.57 -2.28 -37.26
C TRP A 38 -61.19 -2.64 -35.81
N TYR A 39 -62.17 -2.85 -34.90
CA TYR A 39 -61.96 -3.19 -33.50
C TYR A 39 -61.31 -4.59 -33.34
N LYS A 40 -61.67 -5.59 -34.20
CA LYS A 40 -61.02 -6.90 -34.21
C LYS A 40 -59.60 -6.84 -34.76
N LYS A 41 -59.34 -5.95 -35.74
CA LYS A 41 -57.99 -5.69 -36.23
C LYS A 41 -57.11 -5.05 -35.13
N LEU A 42 -57.70 -4.08 -34.39
CA LEU A 42 -57.01 -3.44 -33.27
C LEU A 42 -56.73 -4.47 -32.16
N LEU A 43 -57.69 -5.29 -31.77
CA LEU A 43 -57.52 -6.36 -30.79
C LEU A 43 -56.44 -7.35 -31.21
N THR A 44 -56.45 -7.80 -32.48
CA THR A 44 -55.40 -8.71 -33.02
C THR A 44 -54.04 -8.05 -33.00
N ALA A 45 -53.92 -6.80 -33.37
CA ALA A 45 -52.68 -6.05 -33.33
C ALA A 45 -52.12 -5.93 -31.90
N THR A 46 -53.00 -5.59 -30.95
CA THR A 46 -52.66 -5.48 -29.52
C THR A 46 -52.21 -6.83 -28.94
N VAL A 47 -52.95 -7.90 -29.17
CA VAL A 47 -52.58 -9.25 -28.72
C VAL A 47 -51.25 -9.69 -29.36
N SER A 48 -51.07 -9.45 -30.66
CA SER A 48 -49.82 -9.78 -31.35
C SER A 48 -48.62 -9.00 -30.81
N PHE A 49 -48.83 -7.72 -30.51
CA PHE A 49 -47.79 -6.90 -29.91
C PHE A 49 -47.34 -7.47 -28.56
N PHE A 50 -48.28 -7.83 -27.67
CA PHE A 50 -47.92 -8.39 -26.37
C PHE A 50 -47.28 -9.79 -26.50
N LEU A 51 -47.74 -10.63 -27.44
CA LEU A 51 -47.12 -11.94 -27.69
C LEU A 51 -45.70 -11.79 -28.22
N LEU A 52 -45.45 -10.86 -29.15
CA LEU A 52 -44.11 -10.57 -29.68
C LEU A 52 -43.22 -9.98 -28.59
N LEU A 53 -43.76 -9.11 -27.76
CA LEU A 53 -42.99 -8.54 -26.62
C LEU A 53 -42.63 -9.62 -25.62
N PHE A 54 -43.58 -10.47 -25.27
CA PHE A 54 -43.35 -11.63 -24.39
C PHE A 54 -42.27 -12.55 -24.96
N PHE A 55 -42.40 -12.92 -26.26
CA PHE A 55 -41.43 -13.77 -26.92
C PHE A 55 -40.03 -13.11 -26.98
N TYR A 56 -39.99 -11.81 -27.22
CA TYR A 56 -38.72 -11.03 -27.20
C TYR A 56 -38.06 -11.06 -25.80
N VAL A 57 -38.84 -10.76 -24.74
CA VAL A 57 -38.34 -10.79 -23.37
C VAL A 57 -37.85 -12.20 -23.00
N PHE A 58 -38.63 -13.22 -23.36
CA PHE A 58 -38.24 -14.62 -23.14
C PHE A 58 -36.99 -15.00 -23.91
N ALA A 59 -36.87 -14.58 -25.18
CA ALA A 59 -35.67 -14.83 -26.00
C ALA A 59 -34.41 -14.15 -25.44
N VAL A 60 -34.56 -12.95 -24.86
CA VAL A 60 -33.48 -12.26 -24.12
C VAL A 60 -33.10 -13.03 -22.86
N PHE A 61 -34.11 -13.47 -22.09
CA PHE A 61 -33.93 -14.21 -20.83
C PHE A 61 -33.18 -15.52 -21.05
N VAL A 62 -33.57 -16.33 -22.03
CA VAL A 62 -32.91 -17.62 -22.33
C VAL A 62 -31.67 -17.46 -23.24
N ASN A 63 -31.34 -16.23 -23.66
CA ASN A 63 -30.29 -15.94 -24.63
C ASN A 63 -30.42 -16.81 -25.91
N LEU A 64 -31.60 -16.81 -26.51
CA LEU A 64 -31.95 -17.67 -27.64
C LEU A 64 -30.91 -17.55 -28.77
N LEU A 65 -30.33 -18.70 -29.17
CA LEU A 65 -29.32 -18.81 -30.23
C LEU A 65 -28.10 -17.85 -30.05
N TRP A 66 -27.80 -17.45 -28.82
CA TRP A 66 -26.72 -16.51 -28.53
C TRP A 66 -26.91 -15.10 -29.13
N LEU A 67 -28.11 -14.75 -29.49
CA LEU A 67 -28.42 -13.48 -30.16
C LEU A 67 -28.30 -12.28 -29.20
N PHE A 68 -28.61 -12.46 -27.92
CA PHE A 68 -28.77 -11.38 -26.96
C PHE A 68 -27.64 -11.29 -25.93
N GLY A 69 -26.79 -12.33 -25.83
CA GLY A 69 -25.73 -12.41 -24.85
C GLY A 69 -26.21 -12.84 -23.46
N LYS A 70 -25.27 -13.32 -22.64
CA LYS A 70 -25.55 -13.96 -21.36
C LYS A 70 -26.20 -12.99 -20.35
N MET A 71 -27.12 -13.50 -19.55
CA MET A 71 -27.73 -12.86 -18.39
C MET A 71 -26.93 -13.16 -17.10
N PRO A 72 -27.06 -12.36 -16.03
CA PRO A 72 -26.68 -12.78 -14.68
C PRO A 72 -27.33 -14.11 -14.32
N SER A 73 -26.63 -15.00 -13.65
CA SER A 73 -27.23 -16.24 -13.15
C SER A 73 -28.07 -15.96 -11.91
N VAL A 74 -29.10 -16.75 -11.67
CA VAL A 74 -29.92 -16.64 -10.45
C VAL A 74 -29.05 -16.78 -9.20
N ASP A 75 -28.03 -17.63 -9.24
CA ASP A 75 -27.06 -17.78 -8.14
C ASP A 75 -26.27 -16.48 -7.88
N SER A 76 -25.81 -15.78 -8.93
CA SER A 76 -25.14 -14.48 -8.77
C SER A 76 -26.08 -13.37 -8.28
N ILE A 77 -27.39 -13.53 -8.49
CA ILE A 77 -28.40 -12.61 -7.96
C ILE A 77 -28.69 -12.93 -6.48
N MET A 78 -28.75 -14.21 -6.12
CA MET A 78 -28.96 -14.65 -4.72
C MET A 78 -27.73 -14.40 -3.84
N HIS A 79 -26.52 -14.42 -4.42
CA HIS A 79 -25.25 -14.21 -3.71
C HIS A 79 -24.42 -13.13 -4.40
N PRO A 80 -24.85 -11.86 -4.33
CA PRO A 80 -24.15 -10.78 -5.02
C PRO A 80 -22.77 -10.56 -4.39
N GLU A 81 -21.73 -10.76 -5.19
CA GLU A 81 -20.35 -10.41 -4.81
C GLU A 81 -20.20 -8.88 -4.82
N THR A 82 -20.33 -8.26 -3.68
CA THR A 82 -19.97 -6.85 -3.53
C THR A 82 -18.48 -6.72 -3.26
N SER A 83 -17.79 -5.98 -4.13
CA SER A 83 -16.40 -5.60 -3.88
C SER A 83 -16.35 -4.71 -2.64
N GLU A 84 -15.61 -5.12 -1.62
CA GLU A 84 -15.44 -4.40 -0.37
C GLU A 84 -13.95 -4.18 -0.09
N ALA A 85 -13.60 -2.98 0.41
CA ALA A 85 -12.23 -2.66 0.75
C ALA A 85 -11.73 -3.51 1.92
N SER A 86 -10.54 -4.08 1.79
CA SER A 86 -9.88 -4.75 2.91
C SER A 86 -9.18 -3.73 3.81
N VAL A 87 -9.32 -3.91 5.12
CA VAL A 87 -8.80 -2.97 6.14
C VAL A 87 -7.60 -3.56 6.84
N VAL A 88 -6.56 -2.75 6.99
CA VAL A 88 -5.31 -3.12 7.65
C VAL A 88 -5.26 -2.49 9.04
N TYR A 89 -5.11 -3.32 10.06
CA TYR A 89 -5.03 -2.91 11.45
C TYR A 89 -3.64 -3.13 12.02
N SER A 90 -3.19 -2.16 12.83
CA SER A 90 -2.02 -2.32 13.69
C SER A 90 -2.26 -3.30 14.82
N ALA A 91 -1.21 -3.72 15.52
CA ALA A 91 -1.29 -4.62 16.68
C ALA A 91 -2.08 -4.03 17.86
N ASP A 92 -2.15 -2.70 17.96
CA ASP A 92 -2.93 -1.94 18.94
C ASP A 92 -4.36 -1.61 18.44
N GLY A 93 -4.79 -2.20 17.31
CA GLY A 93 -6.17 -2.13 16.80
C GLY A 93 -6.51 -0.87 16.02
N VAL A 94 -5.53 -0.03 15.69
CA VAL A 94 -5.74 1.20 14.91
C VAL A 94 -5.74 0.86 13.41
N GLU A 95 -6.69 1.40 12.65
CA GLU A 95 -6.69 1.31 11.19
C GLU A 95 -5.48 2.08 10.63
N ILE A 96 -4.59 1.40 9.91
CA ILE A 96 -3.40 2.00 9.30
C ILE A 96 -3.54 2.20 7.79
N GLY A 97 -4.60 1.67 7.18
CA GLY A 97 -4.94 1.88 5.77
C GLY A 97 -5.81 0.78 5.20
N LYS A 98 -6.08 0.87 3.91
CA LYS A 98 -6.98 -0.02 3.19
C LYS A 98 -6.36 -0.52 1.89
N PHE A 99 -6.86 -1.68 1.41
CA PHE A 99 -6.66 -2.14 0.04
C PHE A 99 -8.01 -2.13 -0.68
N PHE A 100 -8.09 -1.45 -1.82
CA PHE A 100 -9.32 -1.38 -2.61
C PHE A 100 -9.01 -1.09 -4.09
N ARG A 101 -9.84 -1.61 -4.97
CA ARG A 101 -9.95 -1.15 -6.37
C ARG A 101 -10.99 -0.03 -6.46
N GLU A 102 -12.11 -0.23 -5.78
CA GLU A 102 -13.19 0.72 -5.56
C GLU A 102 -13.25 0.99 -4.06
N ASN A 103 -13.12 2.25 -3.64
CA ASN A 103 -13.22 2.57 -2.21
C ASN A 103 -14.68 2.40 -1.77
N ARG A 104 -14.99 1.25 -1.20
CA ARG A 104 -16.33 0.86 -0.77
C ARG A 104 -16.30 0.36 0.66
N SER A 105 -17.18 0.95 1.47
CA SER A 105 -17.46 0.51 2.83
C SER A 105 -18.97 0.37 2.99
N THR A 106 -19.42 -0.79 3.45
CA THR A 106 -20.83 -1.09 3.60
C THR A 106 -21.45 -0.43 4.84
N VAL A 107 -22.76 -0.20 4.78
CA VAL A 107 -23.57 0.32 5.89
C VAL A 107 -24.88 -0.47 5.95
N ARG A 108 -25.40 -0.70 7.16
CA ARG A 108 -26.72 -1.32 7.34
C ARG A 108 -27.82 -0.29 7.11
N TYR A 109 -29.00 -0.76 6.77
CA TYR A 109 -30.16 0.12 6.54
C TYR A 109 -30.44 1.03 7.74
N GLU A 110 -30.37 0.48 8.96
CA GLU A 110 -30.65 1.17 10.21
C GLU A 110 -29.64 2.26 10.58
N ASP A 111 -28.42 2.16 10.05
CA ASP A 111 -27.31 3.06 10.33
C ASP A 111 -27.27 4.26 9.35
N VAL A 112 -28.40 4.55 8.68
CA VAL A 112 -28.55 5.64 7.71
C VAL A 112 -29.68 6.57 8.13
N SER A 113 -29.48 7.88 7.95
CA SER A 113 -30.52 8.87 8.19
C SER A 113 -31.80 8.55 7.40
N PRO A 114 -32.96 8.46 8.05
CA PRO A 114 -34.25 8.22 7.37
C PRO A 114 -34.56 9.27 6.29
N MET A 115 -34.11 10.50 6.50
CA MET A 115 -34.29 11.59 5.53
C MET A 115 -33.49 11.35 4.23
N PHE A 116 -32.34 10.64 4.30
CA PHE A 116 -31.62 10.26 3.11
C PHE A 116 -32.44 9.35 2.19
N TYR A 117 -33.13 8.34 2.76
CA TYR A 117 -34.00 7.45 1.98
C TYR A 117 -35.17 8.18 1.33
N LYS A 118 -35.80 9.11 2.06
CA LYS A 118 -36.86 9.96 1.50
C LYS A 118 -36.32 10.78 0.33
N THR A 119 -35.20 11.46 0.53
CA THR A 119 -34.53 12.26 -0.51
C THR A 119 -34.21 11.44 -1.76
N LEU A 120 -33.74 10.20 -1.57
CA LEU A 120 -33.42 9.28 -2.65
C LEU A 120 -34.67 8.87 -3.43
N ILE A 121 -35.71 8.44 -2.70
CA ILE A 121 -36.98 7.92 -3.31
C ILE A 121 -37.69 9.04 -4.06
N ASP A 122 -37.88 10.20 -3.46
CA ASP A 122 -38.58 11.34 -4.06
C ASP A 122 -37.85 11.88 -5.31
N THR A 123 -36.54 11.64 -5.41
CA THR A 123 -35.77 12.15 -6.54
C THR A 123 -35.54 11.14 -7.65
N GLU A 124 -35.28 9.87 -7.29
CA GLU A 124 -34.90 8.84 -8.27
C GLU A 124 -36.04 7.90 -8.63
N ASP A 125 -37.02 7.70 -7.72
CA ASP A 125 -38.09 6.68 -7.92
C ASP A 125 -39.30 6.91 -6.99
N GLU A 126 -40.07 7.96 -7.22
CA GLU A 126 -41.21 8.38 -6.34
C GLU A 126 -42.23 7.28 -6.04
N ARG A 127 -42.38 6.31 -6.92
CA ARG A 127 -43.28 5.16 -6.78
C ARG A 127 -42.58 3.87 -6.39
N PHE A 128 -41.38 3.94 -5.81
CA PHE A 128 -40.57 2.78 -5.45
C PHE A 128 -41.30 1.69 -4.71
N TYR A 129 -42.17 2.04 -3.78
CA TYR A 129 -42.97 1.06 -3.01
C TYR A 129 -44.21 0.51 -3.75
N GLN A 130 -44.54 1.06 -4.92
CA GLN A 130 -45.77 0.70 -5.66
C GLN A 130 -45.54 -0.25 -6.84
N HIS A 131 -44.29 -0.37 -7.31
CA HIS A 131 -43.97 -1.24 -8.44
C HIS A 131 -43.06 -2.40 -8.01
N HIS A 132 -42.88 -3.40 -8.90
CA HIS A 132 -42.02 -4.57 -8.72
C HIS A 132 -40.87 -4.56 -9.73
N GLY A 133 -39.90 -3.67 -9.53
CA GLY A 133 -38.68 -3.55 -10.33
C GLY A 133 -38.80 -2.66 -11.57
N VAL A 134 -39.99 -2.63 -12.21
CA VAL A 134 -40.25 -1.78 -13.38
C VAL A 134 -41.49 -0.92 -13.11
N ASP A 135 -41.36 0.40 -13.22
CA ASP A 135 -42.47 1.34 -13.12
C ASP A 135 -43.08 1.59 -14.49
N PHE A 136 -44.15 0.83 -14.82
CA PHE A 136 -44.82 0.96 -16.09
C PHE A 136 -45.53 2.32 -16.29
N GLN A 137 -46.03 2.95 -15.22
CA GLN A 137 -46.64 4.27 -15.30
C GLN A 137 -45.58 5.33 -15.62
N GLY A 138 -44.41 5.24 -14.97
CA GLY A 138 -43.27 6.11 -15.26
C GLY A 138 -42.72 5.94 -16.67
N VAL A 139 -42.67 4.70 -17.20
CA VAL A 139 -42.29 4.44 -18.59
C VAL A 139 -43.25 5.11 -19.57
N ILE A 140 -44.58 4.99 -19.36
CA ILE A 140 -45.60 5.63 -20.21
C ILE A 140 -45.47 7.17 -20.14
N ALA A 141 -45.28 7.73 -18.94
CA ALA A 141 -45.07 9.15 -18.74
C ALA A 141 -43.81 9.64 -19.46
N ALA A 142 -42.70 8.91 -19.34
CA ALA A 142 -41.42 9.28 -20.00
C ALA A 142 -41.54 9.23 -21.53
N VAL A 143 -42.25 8.26 -22.10
CA VAL A 143 -42.52 8.20 -23.54
C VAL A 143 -43.34 9.43 -23.98
N LYS A 144 -44.38 9.81 -23.22
CA LYS A 144 -45.15 11.03 -23.48
C LYS A 144 -44.24 12.29 -23.42
N ASP A 145 -43.40 12.38 -22.41
CA ASP A 145 -42.51 13.54 -22.22
C ASP A 145 -41.47 13.66 -23.34
N ILE A 146 -40.96 12.55 -23.92
CA ILE A 146 -40.11 12.55 -25.11
C ILE A 146 -40.83 13.20 -26.29
N PHE A 147 -42.11 12.84 -26.52
CA PHE A 147 -42.91 13.45 -27.60
C PHE A 147 -43.20 14.94 -27.36
N LEU A 148 -43.19 15.39 -26.10
CA LEU A 148 -43.40 16.80 -25.72
C LEU A 148 -42.07 17.59 -25.64
N GLY A 149 -40.92 16.99 -26.01
CA GLY A 149 -39.61 17.64 -26.03
C GLY A 149 -38.95 17.84 -24.66
N SER A 150 -39.45 17.22 -23.62
CA SER A 150 -38.93 17.31 -22.24
C SER A 150 -38.55 15.94 -21.68
N PRO A 151 -37.51 15.27 -22.18
CA PRO A 151 -37.23 13.89 -21.82
C PRO A 151 -36.94 13.74 -20.32
N ARG A 152 -37.69 12.87 -19.65
CA ARG A 152 -37.54 12.48 -18.25
C ARG A 152 -36.90 11.08 -18.14
N GLY A 153 -36.11 10.83 -17.09
CA GLY A 153 -35.63 9.50 -16.78
C GLY A 153 -36.74 8.62 -16.19
N ALA A 154 -36.85 7.37 -16.66
CA ALA A 154 -37.86 6.41 -16.19
C ALA A 154 -37.19 5.12 -15.63
N SER A 155 -35.95 5.18 -15.17
CA SER A 155 -35.25 4.04 -14.57
C SER A 155 -35.50 3.99 -13.06
N THR A 156 -35.99 2.86 -12.57
CA THR A 156 -36.22 2.64 -11.13
C THR A 156 -34.91 2.45 -10.36
N ILE A 157 -34.94 2.62 -9.03
CA ILE A 157 -33.83 2.31 -8.13
C ILE A 157 -33.38 0.86 -8.33
N THR A 158 -34.30 -0.09 -8.45
CA THR A 158 -33.98 -1.51 -8.66
C THR A 158 -33.31 -1.77 -10.01
N GLN A 159 -33.70 -1.08 -11.07
CA GLN A 159 -33.00 -1.15 -12.37
C GLN A 159 -31.60 -0.57 -12.32
N GLN A 160 -31.41 0.56 -11.60
CA GLN A 160 -30.10 1.15 -11.39
C GLN A 160 -29.21 0.22 -10.56
N LEU A 161 -29.76 -0.44 -9.53
CA LEU A 161 -29.08 -1.45 -8.75
C LEU A 161 -28.64 -2.63 -9.64
N ALA A 162 -29.54 -3.22 -10.41
CA ALA A 162 -29.24 -4.32 -11.33
C ALA A 162 -28.11 -3.95 -12.32
N LYS A 163 -28.19 -2.74 -12.89
CA LYS A 163 -27.15 -2.22 -13.80
C LYS A 163 -25.77 -2.15 -13.13
N ASN A 164 -25.70 -1.59 -11.92
CA ASN A 164 -24.44 -1.32 -11.23
C ASN A 164 -23.86 -2.58 -10.58
N MET A 165 -24.68 -3.38 -9.92
CA MET A 165 -24.26 -4.59 -9.19
C MET A 165 -23.77 -5.68 -10.14
N PHE A 166 -24.51 -5.98 -11.21
CA PHE A 166 -24.14 -7.03 -12.15
C PHE A 166 -23.36 -6.53 -13.35
N ARG A 167 -23.06 -5.21 -13.43
CA ARG A 167 -22.35 -4.61 -14.56
C ARG A 167 -22.90 -5.09 -15.91
N VAL A 168 -24.22 -5.18 -16.03
CA VAL A 168 -24.93 -5.79 -17.17
C VAL A 168 -24.46 -5.23 -18.52
N ARG A 169 -24.00 -3.97 -18.55
CA ARG A 169 -23.55 -3.31 -19.78
C ARG A 169 -22.09 -3.61 -20.17
N THR A 170 -21.28 -4.11 -19.25
CA THR A 170 -19.81 -4.24 -19.45
C THR A 170 -19.29 -5.65 -19.22
N GLN A 171 -19.87 -6.41 -18.29
CA GLN A 171 -19.35 -7.72 -17.85
C GLN A 171 -19.85 -8.88 -18.71
N TYR A 172 -21.08 -8.75 -19.28
CA TYR A 172 -21.71 -9.82 -20.04
C TYR A 172 -21.60 -9.58 -21.54
N SER A 173 -21.52 -10.67 -22.33
CA SER A 173 -21.43 -10.57 -23.77
C SER A 173 -22.65 -9.87 -24.37
N ASN A 174 -22.44 -9.09 -25.43
CA ASN A 174 -23.51 -8.39 -26.12
C ASN A 174 -24.40 -9.31 -26.97
N GLY A 175 -23.98 -10.57 -27.26
CA GLY A 175 -24.57 -11.41 -28.26
C GLY A 175 -24.41 -10.87 -29.69
N LEU A 176 -24.94 -11.57 -30.68
CA LEU A 176 -24.84 -11.14 -32.07
C LEU A 176 -25.57 -9.83 -32.33
N LEU A 177 -26.82 -9.69 -31.85
CA LEU A 177 -27.65 -8.50 -32.05
C LEU A 177 -27.19 -7.29 -31.23
N GLY A 178 -26.55 -7.49 -30.10
CA GLY A 178 -26.01 -6.43 -29.27
C GLY A 178 -24.82 -5.69 -29.86
N ASN A 179 -24.28 -6.16 -31.01
CA ASN A 179 -23.25 -5.44 -31.76
C ASN A 179 -23.85 -4.43 -32.75
N ILE A 180 -25.17 -4.41 -32.93
CA ILE A 180 -25.86 -3.48 -33.82
C ILE A 180 -26.17 -2.20 -33.03
N PRO A 181 -25.68 -1.01 -33.48
CA PRO A 181 -26.03 0.28 -32.86
C PRO A 181 -27.54 0.46 -32.73
N GLY A 182 -28.01 0.95 -31.59
CA GLY A 182 -29.44 1.10 -31.27
C GLY A 182 -30.07 -0.15 -30.65
N LEU A 183 -29.90 -1.34 -31.20
CA LEU A 183 -30.42 -2.58 -30.61
C LEU A 183 -29.70 -2.92 -29.30
N ARG A 184 -28.42 -2.65 -29.20
CA ARG A 184 -27.64 -2.81 -27.97
C ARG A 184 -28.32 -2.16 -26.77
N MET A 185 -28.73 -0.91 -26.89
CA MET A 185 -29.34 -0.17 -25.79
C MET A 185 -30.67 -0.81 -25.35
N ILE A 186 -31.51 -1.25 -26.31
CA ILE A 186 -32.76 -1.91 -26.04
C ILE A 186 -32.55 -3.25 -25.33
N ILE A 187 -31.63 -4.08 -25.83
CA ILE A 187 -31.26 -5.38 -25.24
C ILE A 187 -30.74 -5.19 -23.80
N MET A 188 -29.80 -4.25 -23.60
CA MET A 188 -29.26 -3.99 -22.27
C MET A 188 -30.34 -3.48 -21.30
N LYS A 189 -31.24 -2.61 -21.76
CA LYS A 189 -32.35 -2.12 -20.93
C LYS A 189 -33.33 -3.23 -20.58
N THR A 190 -33.62 -4.16 -21.52
CA THR A 190 -34.44 -5.33 -21.25
C THR A 190 -33.79 -6.25 -20.21
N LYS A 191 -32.48 -6.47 -20.28
CA LYS A 191 -31.75 -7.22 -19.28
C LYS A 191 -31.81 -6.56 -17.89
N GLU A 192 -31.68 -5.24 -17.82
CA GLU A 192 -31.83 -4.49 -16.57
C GLU A 192 -33.22 -4.68 -15.97
N CYS A 193 -34.29 -4.65 -16.81
CA CYS A 193 -35.65 -4.88 -16.36
C CYS A 193 -35.88 -6.30 -15.83
N ILE A 194 -35.36 -7.32 -16.53
CA ILE A 194 -35.45 -8.71 -16.10
C ILE A 194 -34.73 -8.91 -14.75
N ALA A 195 -33.48 -8.49 -14.64
CA ALA A 195 -32.71 -8.60 -13.41
C ALA A 195 -33.34 -7.79 -12.25
N ALA A 196 -33.97 -6.65 -12.53
CA ALA A 196 -34.69 -5.88 -11.52
C ALA A 196 -35.93 -6.61 -11.03
N ALA A 197 -36.69 -7.30 -11.92
CA ALA A 197 -37.81 -8.11 -11.51
C ALA A 197 -37.37 -9.32 -10.67
N GLU A 198 -36.27 -9.97 -11.02
CA GLU A 198 -35.67 -11.07 -10.24
C GLU A 198 -35.24 -10.61 -8.84
N LEU A 199 -34.62 -9.44 -8.72
CA LEU A 199 -34.26 -8.84 -7.43
C LEU A 199 -35.49 -8.60 -6.56
N GLU A 200 -36.57 -8.05 -7.11
CA GLU A 200 -37.80 -7.79 -6.36
C GLU A 200 -38.57 -9.07 -5.96
N MET A 201 -38.30 -10.19 -6.63
CA MET A 201 -38.85 -11.50 -6.22
C MET A 201 -38.05 -12.10 -5.05
N LEU A 202 -36.78 -11.78 -4.93
CA LEU A 202 -35.84 -12.39 -3.97
C LEU A 202 -35.66 -11.54 -2.72
N TYR A 203 -35.76 -10.21 -2.83
CA TYR A 203 -35.43 -9.26 -1.79
C TYR A 203 -36.57 -8.30 -1.48
N SER A 204 -36.69 -7.93 -0.22
CA SER A 204 -37.60 -6.87 0.22
C SER A 204 -37.14 -5.49 -0.27
N LYS A 205 -38.08 -4.55 -0.35
CA LYS A 205 -37.76 -3.14 -0.68
C LYS A 205 -36.67 -2.54 0.19
N ARG A 206 -36.60 -2.89 1.46
CA ARG A 206 -35.62 -2.44 2.42
C ARG A 206 -34.22 -3.01 2.10
N GLU A 207 -34.14 -4.28 1.76
CA GLU A 207 -32.89 -4.92 1.34
C GLU A 207 -32.41 -4.35 0.01
N ILE A 208 -33.30 -4.07 -0.94
CA ILE A 208 -32.98 -3.44 -2.21
C ILE A 208 -32.37 -2.04 -1.98
N LEU A 209 -32.96 -1.21 -1.10
CA LEU A 209 -32.41 0.09 -0.73
C LEU A 209 -31.03 -0.06 -0.08
N GLN A 210 -30.86 -1.01 0.84
CA GLN A 210 -29.55 -1.27 1.46
C GLN A 210 -28.52 -1.69 0.42
N MET A 211 -28.85 -2.58 -0.49
CA MET A 211 -27.95 -2.97 -1.59
C MET A 211 -27.63 -1.79 -2.50
N TYR A 212 -28.62 -0.95 -2.82
CA TYR A 212 -28.43 0.22 -3.67
C TYR A 212 -27.43 1.22 -3.07
N ILE A 213 -27.67 1.64 -1.81
CA ILE A 213 -26.79 2.60 -1.13
C ILE A 213 -25.37 2.08 -0.90
N ASN A 214 -25.17 0.76 -0.89
CA ASN A 214 -23.86 0.12 -0.77
C ASN A 214 -23.17 -0.11 -2.13
N THR A 215 -23.88 0.04 -3.25
CA THR A 215 -23.37 -0.31 -4.58
C THR A 215 -23.10 0.91 -5.46
N VAL A 216 -23.92 1.97 -5.32
CA VAL A 216 -23.91 3.10 -6.24
C VAL A 216 -22.62 3.93 -6.14
N ASP A 217 -22.15 4.41 -7.30
CA ASP A 217 -21.02 5.31 -7.42
C ASP A 217 -21.47 6.77 -7.21
N PHE A 218 -20.86 7.45 -6.23
CA PHE A 218 -21.07 8.88 -5.94
C PHE A 218 -19.96 9.77 -6.56
N GLY A 219 -19.08 9.22 -7.39
CA GLY A 219 -17.92 9.93 -7.92
C GLY A 219 -16.77 10.06 -6.92
N SER A 220 -15.67 10.67 -7.34
CA SER A 220 -14.46 10.82 -6.50
C SER A 220 -13.94 9.48 -5.92
N ASN A 221 -14.15 8.37 -6.63
CA ASN A 221 -13.88 7.00 -6.18
C ASN A 221 -14.62 6.60 -4.88
N ALA A 222 -15.76 7.22 -4.61
CA ALA A 222 -16.60 6.95 -3.44
C ALA A 222 -17.75 6.02 -3.84
N TYR A 223 -17.58 4.72 -3.62
CA TYR A 223 -18.61 3.71 -3.85
C TYR A 223 -19.35 3.41 -2.54
N GLY A 224 -20.68 3.55 -2.58
CA GLY A 224 -21.56 3.42 -1.42
C GLY A 224 -21.62 4.67 -0.55
N LEU A 225 -22.77 4.79 0.15
CA LEU A 225 -23.13 5.97 0.92
C LEU A 225 -22.15 6.29 2.06
N ARG A 226 -21.63 5.25 2.75
CA ARG A 226 -20.69 5.46 3.86
C ARG A 226 -19.41 6.14 3.37
N THR A 227 -18.86 5.64 2.27
CA THR A 227 -17.67 6.24 1.67
C THR A 227 -17.95 7.64 1.15
N ALA A 228 -19.12 7.87 0.53
CA ALA A 228 -19.51 9.17 0.02
C ALA A 228 -19.69 10.21 1.14
N ALA A 229 -20.40 9.87 2.22
CA ALA A 229 -20.59 10.75 3.37
C ALA A 229 -19.24 11.18 3.99
N ASN A 230 -18.31 10.22 4.11
CA ASN A 230 -16.96 10.52 4.61
C ASN A 230 -16.15 11.37 3.61
N THR A 231 -16.19 11.03 2.31
CA THR A 231 -15.39 11.71 1.27
C THR A 231 -15.81 13.16 1.09
N TYR A 232 -17.12 13.44 1.02
CA TYR A 232 -17.63 14.78 0.74
C TYR A 232 -17.78 15.66 1.97
N PHE A 233 -18.19 15.08 3.12
CA PHE A 233 -18.56 15.83 4.30
C PHE A 233 -17.82 15.44 5.59
N GLY A 234 -16.96 14.42 5.56
CA GLY A 234 -16.24 13.93 6.75
C GLY A 234 -17.18 13.47 7.85
N THR A 235 -18.34 12.88 7.48
CA THR A 235 -19.40 12.44 8.39
C THR A 235 -19.81 10.98 8.13
N THR A 236 -20.70 10.47 8.98
CA THR A 236 -21.28 9.12 8.86
C THR A 236 -22.70 9.19 8.29
N PRO A 237 -23.22 8.12 7.65
CA PRO A 237 -24.55 8.12 7.01
C PRO A 237 -25.73 8.45 7.94
N ASP A 238 -25.63 8.09 9.22
CA ASP A 238 -26.63 8.41 10.26
C ASP A 238 -26.70 9.90 10.61
N LYS A 239 -25.58 10.64 10.39
CA LYS A 239 -25.44 12.05 10.71
C LYS A 239 -25.55 12.98 9.52
N LEU A 240 -25.86 12.45 8.35
CA LEU A 240 -26.08 13.26 7.15
C LEU A 240 -27.23 14.25 7.36
N LYS A 241 -26.97 15.51 7.08
CA LYS A 241 -27.99 16.56 7.06
C LYS A 241 -28.84 16.48 5.81
N VAL A 242 -29.96 17.18 5.78
CA VAL A 242 -30.89 17.18 4.63
C VAL A 242 -30.21 17.74 3.39
N GLU A 243 -29.52 18.89 3.50
CA GLU A 243 -28.81 19.52 2.42
C GLU A 243 -27.62 18.68 1.91
N GLU A 244 -26.93 17.96 2.79
CA GLU A 244 -25.85 17.04 2.43
C GLU A 244 -26.41 15.80 1.70
N SER A 245 -27.54 15.25 2.19
CA SER A 245 -28.27 14.16 1.52
C SER A 245 -28.71 14.58 0.12
N ALA A 246 -29.22 15.80 -0.04
CA ALA A 246 -29.62 16.34 -1.33
C ALA A 246 -28.46 16.51 -2.32
N VAL A 247 -27.25 16.86 -1.84
CA VAL A 247 -26.04 16.87 -2.68
C VAL A 247 -25.70 15.47 -3.16
N LEU A 248 -25.63 14.49 -2.23
CA LEU A 248 -25.29 13.11 -2.59
C LEU A 248 -26.29 12.49 -3.55
N VAL A 249 -27.60 12.65 -3.33
CA VAL A 249 -28.62 12.19 -4.26
C VAL A 249 -28.52 12.93 -5.60
N GLY A 250 -28.23 14.21 -5.57
CA GLY A 250 -27.99 15.00 -6.77
C GLY A 250 -26.86 14.48 -7.67
N LEU A 251 -25.80 13.95 -7.06
CA LEU A 251 -24.66 13.33 -7.74
C LEU A 251 -25.03 12.11 -8.57
N LEU A 252 -26.02 11.32 -8.14
CA LEU A 252 -26.41 10.05 -8.78
C LEU A 252 -26.84 10.22 -10.23
N LYS A 253 -27.33 11.39 -10.61
CA LYS A 253 -27.71 11.70 -12.00
C LYS A 253 -26.49 11.74 -12.94
N ALA A 254 -25.37 12.34 -12.50
CA ALA A 254 -24.11 12.41 -13.26
C ALA A 254 -22.97 12.82 -12.31
N THR A 255 -22.23 11.85 -11.80
CA THR A 255 -21.24 12.01 -10.72
C THR A 255 -20.07 12.96 -11.04
N SER A 256 -19.71 13.13 -12.30
CA SER A 256 -18.70 14.10 -12.73
C SER A 256 -19.29 15.50 -12.92
N THR A 257 -20.50 15.60 -13.47
CA THR A 257 -21.14 16.88 -13.81
C THR A 257 -21.60 17.65 -12.58
N TYR A 258 -22.11 16.93 -11.57
CA TYR A 258 -22.67 17.52 -10.35
C TYR A 258 -21.74 17.39 -9.15
N ASN A 259 -20.45 17.11 -9.36
CA ASN A 259 -19.48 17.02 -8.28
C ASN A 259 -19.23 18.40 -7.64
N PRO A 260 -19.48 18.58 -6.34
CA PRO A 260 -19.37 19.91 -5.70
C PRO A 260 -17.94 20.43 -5.63
N HIS A 261 -16.93 19.56 -5.70
CA HIS A 261 -15.52 19.97 -5.71
C HIS A 261 -15.08 20.52 -7.08
N SER A 262 -15.53 19.92 -8.18
CA SER A 262 -15.10 20.30 -9.53
C SER A 262 -16.11 21.21 -10.26
N ASN A 263 -17.39 21.18 -9.90
CA ASN A 263 -18.46 21.92 -10.57
C ASN A 263 -19.49 22.45 -9.55
N TYR A 264 -19.04 23.34 -8.67
CA TYR A 264 -19.79 23.83 -7.52
C TYR A 264 -21.20 24.36 -7.91
N GLU A 265 -21.29 25.29 -8.89
CA GLU A 265 -22.56 25.93 -9.30
C GLU A 265 -23.58 24.92 -9.84
N LYS A 266 -23.13 23.95 -10.64
CA LYS A 266 -24.01 22.89 -11.15
C LYS A 266 -24.47 21.97 -10.03
N SER A 267 -23.61 21.67 -9.07
CA SER A 267 -23.94 20.89 -7.88
C SER A 267 -24.96 21.63 -7.02
N LEU A 268 -24.76 22.93 -6.77
CA LEU A 268 -25.68 23.77 -6.00
C LEU A 268 -27.08 23.83 -6.66
N SER A 269 -27.15 24.07 -7.95
CA SER A 269 -28.41 24.05 -8.71
C SER A 269 -29.09 22.69 -8.65
N ARG A 270 -28.33 21.59 -8.77
CA ARG A 270 -28.90 20.23 -8.71
C ARG A 270 -29.37 19.87 -7.31
N ARG A 271 -28.61 20.24 -6.25
CA ARG A 271 -29.05 20.12 -4.86
C ARG A 271 -30.39 20.81 -4.62
N ASN A 272 -30.54 22.06 -5.09
CA ASN A 272 -31.78 22.82 -4.93
C ASN A 272 -32.95 22.17 -5.67
N THR A 273 -32.70 21.53 -6.82
CA THR A 273 -33.70 20.69 -7.51
C THR A 273 -34.16 19.52 -6.63
N VAL A 274 -33.22 18.84 -5.95
CA VAL A 274 -33.52 17.71 -5.05
C VAL A 274 -34.32 18.20 -3.84
N LEU A 275 -33.91 19.31 -3.24
CA LEU A 275 -34.66 19.93 -2.12
C LEU A 275 -36.10 20.36 -2.56
N TYR A 276 -36.25 20.83 -3.80
CA TYR A 276 -37.56 21.17 -4.35
C TYR A 276 -38.46 19.91 -4.51
N ASN A 277 -37.89 18.76 -4.88
CA ASN A 277 -38.61 17.50 -4.92
C ASN A 277 -39.16 17.12 -3.53
N LEU A 278 -38.32 17.18 -2.48
CA LEU A 278 -38.74 16.96 -1.08
C LEU A 278 -39.88 17.91 -0.66
N PHE A 279 -39.78 19.18 -1.06
CA PHE A 279 -40.85 20.16 -0.78
C PHE A 279 -42.16 19.78 -1.52
N THR A 280 -42.09 19.40 -2.78
CA THR A 280 -43.31 19.04 -3.57
C THR A 280 -43.95 17.75 -3.11
N HIS A 281 -43.21 16.83 -2.50
CA HIS A 281 -43.74 15.60 -1.90
C HIS A 281 -44.20 15.79 -0.46
N GLY A 282 -43.99 16.99 0.13
CA GLY A 282 -44.47 17.33 1.48
C GLY A 282 -43.53 16.92 2.62
N ASP A 283 -42.32 16.47 2.30
CA ASP A 283 -41.28 16.12 3.28
C ASP A 283 -40.51 17.33 3.83
N LEU A 284 -40.64 18.49 3.16
CA LEU A 284 -40.19 19.79 3.66
C LEU A 284 -41.32 20.81 3.60
N THR A 285 -41.35 21.68 4.60
CA THR A 285 -42.19 22.88 4.57
C THR A 285 -41.56 23.92 3.62
N ARG A 286 -42.35 24.88 3.17
CA ARG A 286 -41.83 25.99 2.36
C ARG A 286 -40.71 26.78 3.05
N GLN A 287 -40.83 27.00 4.35
CA GLN A 287 -39.82 27.73 5.13
C GLN A 287 -38.49 26.94 5.23
N GLU A 288 -38.55 25.63 5.42
CA GLU A 288 -37.36 24.75 5.43
C GLU A 288 -36.69 24.73 4.06
N TYR A 289 -37.47 24.57 2.98
CA TYR A 289 -36.94 24.61 1.61
C TYR A 289 -36.22 25.92 1.32
N ASP A 290 -36.85 27.06 1.62
CA ASP A 290 -36.26 28.38 1.37
C ASP A 290 -34.96 28.56 2.19
N SER A 291 -34.95 28.10 3.46
CA SER A 291 -33.76 28.16 4.33
C SER A 291 -32.63 27.27 3.83
N LEU A 292 -32.92 25.99 3.50
CA LEU A 292 -31.90 25.02 3.07
C LEU A 292 -31.35 25.34 1.68
N SER A 293 -32.19 25.85 0.77
CA SER A 293 -31.77 26.22 -0.58
C SER A 293 -30.86 27.44 -0.61
N ALA A 294 -30.92 28.30 0.40
CA ALA A 294 -30.03 29.47 0.55
C ALA A 294 -28.64 29.12 1.11
N LEU A 295 -28.48 27.95 1.76
CA LEU A 295 -27.20 27.53 2.32
C LEU A 295 -26.16 27.23 1.21
N PRO A 296 -24.89 27.57 1.40
CA PRO A 296 -23.81 27.08 0.54
C PRO A 296 -23.58 25.57 0.75
N ILE A 297 -22.93 24.92 -0.22
CA ILE A 297 -22.44 23.53 -0.01
C ILE A 297 -21.11 23.61 0.72
N ASP A 298 -21.05 23.08 1.95
CA ASP A 298 -19.81 23.01 2.72
C ASP A 298 -19.01 21.78 2.37
N ILE A 299 -17.94 21.94 1.61
CA ILE A 299 -16.96 20.90 1.26
C ILE A 299 -15.60 21.11 1.94
N SER A 300 -15.55 21.85 3.05
CA SER A 300 -14.29 22.10 3.78
C SER A 300 -13.60 20.81 4.25
N LYS A 301 -14.37 19.75 4.45
CA LYS A 301 -13.91 18.41 4.84
C LYS A 301 -13.71 17.45 3.66
N TYR A 302 -13.86 17.92 2.41
CA TYR A 302 -13.69 17.05 1.24
C TYR A 302 -12.31 16.41 1.21
N LYS A 303 -12.28 15.08 1.18
CA LYS A 303 -11.04 14.32 1.12
C LYS A 303 -11.27 12.99 0.40
N VAL A 304 -10.63 12.82 -0.75
CA VAL A 304 -10.61 11.54 -1.47
C VAL A 304 -9.55 10.64 -0.84
N GLU A 305 -9.99 9.52 -0.29
CA GLU A 305 -9.11 8.50 0.26
C GLU A 305 -8.42 7.72 -0.87
N LYS A 306 -7.11 7.60 -0.81
CA LYS A 306 -6.29 6.86 -1.77
C LYS A 306 -5.70 5.62 -1.10
N VAL A 307 -5.43 4.58 -1.88
CA VAL A 307 -4.86 3.30 -1.38
C VAL A 307 -3.58 3.50 -0.55
N TYR A 308 -2.80 4.53 -0.87
CA TYR A 308 -1.56 4.84 -0.14
C TYR A 308 -1.74 5.83 1.01
N ASP A 309 -2.95 6.35 1.26
CA ASP A 309 -3.22 7.20 2.42
C ASP A 309 -3.24 6.33 3.70
N GLY A 310 -2.86 6.92 4.82
CA GLY A 310 -2.69 6.21 6.09
C GLY A 310 -1.22 5.98 6.44
N SER A 311 -0.98 5.23 7.50
CA SER A 311 0.34 4.93 8.03
C SER A 311 1.01 3.75 7.32
N ALA A 312 2.33 3.67 7.38
CA ALA A 312 3.14 2.55 6.86
C ALA A 312 2.83 2.13 5.41
N PRO A 313 2.75 3.05 4.42
CA PRO A 313 2.36 2.71 3.04
C PRO A 313 3.31 1.70 2.37
N TYR A 314 4.60 1.74 2.67
CA TYR A 314 5.60 0.78 2.17
C TYR A 314 5.35 -0.63 2.70
N LEU A 315 5.10 -0.76 4.02
CA LEU A 315 4.77 -2.05 4.61
C LEU A 315 3.48 -2.63 4.01
N ARG A 316 2.49 -1.79 3.71
CA ARG A 316 1.26 -2.26 3.08
C ARG A 316 1.50 -2.86 1.69
N GLN A 317 2.42 -2.30 0.90
CA GLN A 317 2.84 -2.95 -0.35
C GLN A 317 3.48 -4.33 -0.11
N GLU A 318 4.33 -4.43 0.91
CA GLU A 318 4.96 -5.71 1.26
C GLU A 318 3.94 -6.72 1.80
N ILE A 319 2.95 -6.27 2.59
CA ILE A 319 1.82 -7.10 3.04
C ILE A 319 1.02 -7.62 1.83
N ALA A 320 0.74 -6.76 0.84
CA ALA A 320 0.01 -7.19 -0.35
C ALA A 320 0.78 -8.25 -1.13
N ARG A 321 2.09 -8.08 -1.29
CA ARG A 321 2.97 -9.06 -1.94
C ARG A 321 3.00 -10.38 -1.16
N PHE A 322 3.23 -10.30 0.15
CA PHE A 322 3.31 -11.45 1.06
C PHE A 322 2.00 -12.26 1.06
N LEU A 323 0.85 -11.59 1.24
CA LEU A 323 -0.44 -12.29 1.29
C LEU A 323 -0.83 -12.90 -0.06
N SER A 324 -0.56 -12.19 -1.18
CA SER A 324 -0.81 -12.75 -2.51
C SER A 324 0.00 -14.02 -2.77
N GLU A 325 1.23 -14.08 -2.28
CA GLU A 325 2.10 -15.26 -2.37
C GLU A 325 1.57 -16.39 -1.47
N LYS A 326 1.23 -16.08 -0.21
CA LYS A 326 0.68 -17.05 0.76
C LYS A 326 -0.66 -17.61 0.34
N PHE A 327 -1.58 -16.82 -0.18
CA PHE A 327 -2.87 -17.29 -0.68
C PHE A 327 -2.70 -18.24 -1.87
N ARG A 328 -1.75 -17.95 -2.77
CA ARG A 328 -1.42 -18.85 -3.87
C ARG A 328 -0.83 -20.19 -3.39
N GLU A 329 0.11 -20.15 -2.43
CA GLU A 329 0.73 -21.35 -1.85
C GLU A 329 -0.29 -22.23 -1.11
N SER A 330 -1.27 -21.64 -0.43
CA SER A 330 -2.30 -22.33 0.36
C SER A 330 -3.52 -22.75 -0.45
N GLY A 331 -3.52 -22.62 -1.78
CA GLY A 331 -4.67 -22.95 -2.63
C GLY A 331 -5.86 -21.97 -2.50
N LEU A 332 -5.67 -20.83 -1.85
CA LEU A 332 -6.65 -19.76 -1.68
C LEU A 332 -6.52 -18.68 -2.78
N GLY A 333 -6.11 -19.06 -3.99
CA GLY A 333 -5.87 -18.14 -5.10
C GLY A 333 -7.12 -17.38 -5.59
N SER A 334 -8.31 -17.77 -5.15
CA SER A 334 -9.56 -17.03 -5.39
C SER A 334 -9.77 -15.86 -4.44
N VAL A 335 -9.02 -15.75 -3.33
CA VAL A 335 -9.14 -14.65 -2.38
C VAL A 335 -8.48 -13.40 -2.95
N ASP A 336 -9.26 -12.34 -3.12
CA ASP A 336 -8.78 -11.05 -3.63
C ASP A 336 -8.65 -10.03 -2.50
N LEU A 337 -7.39 -9.65 -2.23
CA LEU A 337 -7.03 -8.65 -1.22
C LEU A 337 -7.74 -7.30 -1.42
N TYR A 338 -8.13 -6.96 -2.64
CA TYR A 338 -8.65 -5.64 -3.00
C TYR A 338 -10.19 -5.60 -3.10
N SER A 339 -10.88 -6.74 -2.96
CA SER A 339 -12.32 -6.83 -3.17
C SER A 339 -13.11 -7.62 -2.12
N ASP A 340 -12.44 -8.44 -1.29
CA ASP A 340 -13.14 -9.41 -0.44
C ASP A 340 -13.43 -8.91 0.98
N GLY A 341 -13.11 -7.65 1.30
CA GLY A 341 -13.41 -7.05 2.59
C GLY A 341 -12.66 -7.71 3.75
N LEU A 342 -11.39 -8.07 3.53
CA LEU A 342 -10.57 -8.75 4.53
C LEU A 342 -10.19 -7.80 5.67
N LYS A 343 -10.10 -8.33 6.88
CA LYS A 343 -9.50 -7.66 8.04
C LYS A 343 -8.12 -8.24 8.28
N ILE A 344 -7.10 -7.42 8.09
CA ILE A 344 -5.69 -7.81 8.13
C ILE A 344 -5.08 -7.24 9.40
N TYR A 345 -4.67 -8.11 10.31
CA TYR A 345 -4.02 -7.74 11.57
C TYR A 345 -2.52 -7.88 11.42
N THR A 346 -1.81 -6.78 11.68
CA THR A 346 -0.36 -6.70 11.52
C THR A 346 0.36 -6.71 12.86
N THR A 347 1.69 -6.80 12.83
CA THR A 347 2.57 -6.72 13.99
C THR A 347 2.97 -5.30 14.35
N ILE A 348 2.68 -4.31 13.47
CA ILE A 348 3.03 -2.90 13.63
C ILE A 348 2.31 -2.32 14.85
N ASP A 349 3.06 -1.57 15.67
CA ASP A 349 2.47 -0.70 16.67
C ASP A 349 2.29 0.71 16.07
N SER A 350 1.06 1.26 16.09
CA SER A 350 0.72 2.50 15.39
C SER A 350 1.54 3.70 15.87
N ARG A 351 1.93 3.72 17.15
CA ARG A 351 2.71 4.82 17.75
C ARG A 351 4.19 4.66 17.49
N MET A 352 4.72 3.44 17.60
CA MET A 352 6.11 3.18 17.20
C MET A 352 6.32 3.51 15.73
N GLN A 353 5.35 3.18 14.87
CA GLN A 353 5.36 3.59 13.47
C GLN A 353 5.42 5.10 13.31
N HIS A 354 4.53 5.83 14.01
CA HIS A 354 4.53 7.29 13.97
C HIS A 354 5.85 7.89 14.50
N TYR A 355 6.43 7.33 15.57
CA TYR A 355 7.72 7.79 16.09
C TYR A 355 8.85 7.52 15.11
N ALA A 356 8.83 6.37 14.41
CA ALA A 356 9.80 6.03 13.39
C ALA A 356 9.71 6.97 12.17
N GLU A 357 8.51 7.21 11.65
CA GLU A 357 8.26 8.16 10.56
C GLU A 357 8.71 9.57 10.93
N SER A 358 8.29 10.07 12.10
CA SER A 358 8.66 11.40 12.59
C SER A 358 10.17 11.56 12.78
N ALA A 359 10.84 10.55 13.36
CA ALA A 359 12.29 10.57 13.57
C ALA A 359 13.03 10.60 12.23
N THR A 360 12.59 9.80 11.26
CA THR A 360 13.19 9.72 9.93
C THR A 360 13.05 11.03 9.16
N ILE A 361 11.81 11.52 9.03
CA ILE A 361 11.50 12.75 8.27
C ILE A 361 12.24 13.94 8.89
N THR A 362 12.18 14.09 10.22
CA THR A 362 12.80 15.23 10.91
C THR A 362 14.32 15.24 10.70
N HIS A 363 14.99 14.09 10.84
CA HIS A 363 16.43 14.04 10.71
C HIS A 363 16.89 14.19 9.27
N VAL A 364 16.26 13.49 8.32
CA VAL A 364 16.64 13.58 6.90
C VAL A 364 16.36 14.98 6.34
N ASN A 365 15.28 15.66 6.77
CA ASN A 365 15.02 17.06 6.41
C ASN A 365 16.14 18.00 6.92
N ASN A 366 16.65 17.77 8.14
CA ASN A 366 17.77 18.54 8.66
C ASN A 366 19.06 18.30 7.85
N LEU A 367 19.32 17.05 7.45
CA LEU A 367 20.45 16.72 6.56
C LEU A 367 20.27 17.37 5.18
N GLN A 368 19.05 17.36 4.63
CA GLN A 368 18.73 17.92 3.33
C GLN A 368 19.04 19.41 3.23
N ARG A 369 18.80 20.19 4.31
CA ARG A 369 19.09 21.63 4.33
C ARG A 369 20.57 21.98 4.11
N GLY A 370 21.46 21.09 4.51
CA GLY A 370 22.91 21.26 4.31
C GLY A 370 23.48 20.45 3.14
N PHE A 371 22.65 19.70 2.45
CA PHE A 371 23.11 18.83 1.37
C PHE A 371 23.12 19.54 0.02
N HIS A 372 24.25 19.51 -0.66
CA HIS A 372 24.41 20.01 -2.02
C HIS A 372 24.91 18.88 -2.92
N LEU A 373 24.12 18.55 -3.94
CA LEU A 373 24.51 17.55 -4.92
C LEU A 373 25.70 18.05 -5.74
N ARG A 374 26.76 17.27 -5.79
CA ARG A 374 27.97 17.60 -6.59
C ARG A 374 27.62 17.71 -8.07
N ALA A 375 28.15 18.73 -8.75
CA ALA A 375 27.82 19.03 -10.13
C ALA A 375 28.17 17.88 -11.10
N ASP A 376 29.33 17.24 -10.91
CA ASP A 376 29.79 16.09 -11.72
C ASP A 376 28.87 14.88 -11.57
N VAL A 377 28.43 14.60 -10.35
CA VAL A 377 27.50 13.52 -10.01
C VAL A 377 26.10 13.83 -10.56
N ALA A 378 25.64 15.07 -10.38
CA ALA A 378 24.37 15.54 -10.93
C ALA A 378 24.31 15.35 -12.46
N GLU A 379 25.35 15.78 -13.16
CA GLU A 379 25.42 15.68 -14.62
C GLU A 379 25.46 14.21 -15.10
N LYS A 380 26.28 13.37 -14.45
CA LYS A 380 26.37 11.94 -14.74
C LYS A 380 25.01 11.26 -14.71
N TYR A 381 24.26 11.45 -13.63
CA TYR A 381 22.98 10.74 -13.43
C TYR A 381 21.80 11.41 -14.16
N THR A 382 21.86 12.73 -14.37
CA THR A 382 20.91 13.42 -15.23
C THR A 382 21.00 12.89 -16.67
N ASN A 383 22.20 12.74 -17.21
CA ASN A 383 22.38 12.17 -18.54
C ASN A 383 21.93 10.69 -18.61
N THR A 384 22.09 9.93 -17.52
CA THR A 384 21.56 8.56 -17.41
C THR A 384 20.03 8.56 -17.44
N ALA A 385 19.38 9.44 -16.66
CA ALA A 385 17.94 9.57 -16.61
C ALA A 385 17.35 10.04 -17.94
N LEU A 386 17.95 11.02 -18.60
CA LEU A 386 17.53 11.51 -19.94
C LEU A 386 17.48 10.38 -20.97
N ARG A 387 18.48 9.45 -20.94
CA ARG A 387 18.51 8.27 -21.83
C ARG A 387 17.36 7.29 -21.57
N SER A 388 16.76 7.32 -20.40
CA SER A 388 15.61 6.46 -20.03
C SER A 388 14.27 7.02 -20.49
N LEU A 389 14.20 8.30 -20.86
CA LEU A 389 12.97 8.97 -21.29
C LEU A 389 12.39 8.31 -22.57
N PRO A 390 11.05 8.21 -22.68
CA PRO A 390 10.40 7.68 -23.89
C PRO A 390 10.81 8.45 -25.15
N ARG A 391 10.94 9.78 -25.07
CA ARG A 391 11.34 10.66 -26.17
C ARG A 391 12.74 10.31 -26.68
N TYR A 392 13.71 10.07 -25.77
CA TYR A 392 15.05 9.60 -26.15
C TYR A 392 15.00 8.29 -26.92
N ARG A 393 14.20 7.33 -26.43
CA ARG A 393 14.08 6.01 -27.06
C ARG A 393 13.45 6.08 -28.47
N GLN A 394 12.53 7.01 -28.70
CA GLN A 394 11.93 7.27 -30.00
C GLN A 394 12.93 7.88 -31.01
N LEU A 395 13.84 8.73 -30.51
CA LEU A 395 14.79 9.50 -31.32
C LEU A 395 16.16 8.85 -31.48
N LYS A 396 16.45 7.73 -30.80
CA LYS A 396 17.79 7.10 -30.80
C LYS A 396 18.35 6.78 -32.19
N ASP A 397 17.50 6.49 -33.15
CA ASP A 397 17.87 6.14 -34.53
C ASP A 397 17.84 7.36 -35.49
N TYR A 398 17.61 8.58 -34.99
CA TYR A 398 17.58 9.85 -35.72
C TYR A 398 18.57 10.85 -35.09
N PRO A 399 19.86 10.84 -35.51
CA PRO A 399 20.96 11.59 -34.86
C PRO A 399 20.70 13.08 -34.68
N ASP A 400 20.21 13.77 -35.73
CA ASP A 400 19.96 15.20 -35.67
C ASP A 400 18.83 15.58 -34.74
N SER A 401 17.72 14.83 -34.77
CA SER A 401 16.58 15.02 -33.85
C SER A 401 16.98 14.68 -32.41
N LEU A 402 17.79 13.65 -32.21
CA LEU A 402 18.31 13.29 -30.89
C LEU A 402 19.24 14.39 -30.34
N ASN A 403 20.12 14.93 -31.17
CA ASN A 403 20.98 16.04 -30.77
C ASN A 403 20.17 17.27 -30.41
N HIS A 404 19.17 17.64 -31.22
CA HIS A 404 18.25 18.75 -30.91
C HIS A 404 17.53 18.52 -29.58
N PHE A 405 17.02 17.31 -29.34
CA PHE A 405 16.40 16.95 -28.05
C PHE A 405 17.37 17.16 -26.87
N LEU A 406 18.61 16.65 -26.97
CA LEU A 406 19.59 16.70 -25.88
C LEU A 406 20.19 18.10 -25.65
N THR A 407 20.21 18.97 -26.67
CA THR A 407 20.82 20.31 -26.58
C THR A 407 19.82 21.44 -26.43
N VAL A 408 18.59 21.28 -26.92
CA VAL A 408 17.54 22.33 -26.93
C VAL A 408 16.35 21.87 -26.07
N GLU A 409 15.58 20.86 -26.50
CA GLU A 409 14.29 20.53 -25.89
C GLU A 409 14.41 20.29 -24.36
N VAL A 410 15.43 19.53 -23.90
CA VAL A 410 15.60 19.22 -22.45
C VAL A 410 16.06 20.40 -21.61
N ASN A 411 16.52 21.51 -22.24
CA ASN A 411 16.99 22.71 -21.55
C ASN A 411 15.97 23.85 -21.58
N GLU A 412 14.86 23.70 -22.34
CA GLU A 412 13.78 24.70 -22.36
C GLU A 412 12.97 24.64 -21.06
N PRO A 413 12.81 25.79 -20.34
CA PRO A 413 11.97 25.85 -19.16
C PRO A 413 10.50 25.66 -19.52
N HIS A 414 9.82 24.80 -18.75
CA HIS A 414 8.38 24.61 -18.82
C HIS A 414 7.83 24.37 -17.41
N GLU A 415 6.52 24.45 -17.24
CA GLU A 415 5.91 24.17 -15.96
C GLU A 415 5.99 22.68 -15.64
N VAL A 416 6.65 22.35 -14.52
CA VAL A 416 6.79 20.98 -13.99
C VAL A 416 6.31 20.93 -12.55
N ILE A 417 5.72 19.80 -12.16
CA ILE A 417 5.36 19.53 -10.76
C ILE A 417 6.49 18.72 -10.13
N ILE A 418 7.24 19.34 -9.23
CA ILE A 418 8.23 18.65 -8.41
C ILE A 418 7.53 18.11 -7.17
N ASN A 419 7.54 16.80 -7.01
CA ASN A 419 7.05 16.13 -5.81
C ASN A 419 8.08 16.23 -4.69
N ASN A 420 8.16 17.41 -4.05
CA ASN A 420 9.08 17.62 -2.93
C ASN A 420 8.65 16.73 -1.76
N PRO A 421 9.53 15.86 -1.23
CA PRO A 421 9.17 14.90 -0.19
C PRO A 421 8.81 15.54 1.16
N TYR A 422 9.21 16.79 1.39
CA TYR A 422 9.02 17.51 2.66
C TYR A 422 7.84 18.48 2.62
N THR A 423 7.61 19.14 1.48
CA THR A 423 6.61 20.21 1.32
C THR A 423 5.44 19.81 0.43
N GLY A 424 5.52 18.64 -0.21
CA GLY A 424 4.52 18.17 -1.17
C GLY A 424 4.75 18.67 -2.59
N PRO A 425 3.79 18.46 -3.50
CA PRO A 425 3.89 18.87 -4.89
C PRO A 425 4.00 20.39 -5.03
N GLN A 426 4.95 20.87 -5.83
CA GLN A 426 5.18 22.27 -6.13
C GLN A 426 5.31 22.47 -7.63
N ALA A 427 4.51 23.37 -8.20
CA ALA A 427 4.65 23.80 -9.60
C ALA A 427 5.84 24.76 -9.69
N MET A 428 6.76 24.47 -10.61
CA MET A 428 7.99 25.24 -10.83
C MET A 428 8.26 25.36 -12.33
N MET A 429 8.82 26.49 -12.74
CA MET A 429 9.33 26.67 -14.10
C MET A 429 10.76 26.14 -14.17
N LEU A 430 10.93 24.93 -14.66
CA LEU A 430 12.23 24.25 -14.78
C LEU A 430 12.39 23.58 -16.13
N SER A 431 13.62 23.46 -16.59
CA SER A 431 13.92 22.57 -17.72
C SER A 431 13.77 21.09 -17.31
N THR A 432 13.57 20.19 -18.27
CA THR A 432 13.57 18.73 -18.00
C THR A 432 14.87 18.33 -17.29
N ARG A 433 16.01 18.87 -17.70
CA ARG A 433 17.31 18.61 -17.10
C ARG A 433 17.39 19.07 -15.65
N ASP A 434 16.89 20.27 -15.34
CA ASP A 434 16.94 20.80 -13.97
C ASP A 434 15.90 20.15 -13.05
N SER A 435 14.74 19.75 -13.58
CA SER A 435 13.78 18.97 -12.81
C SER A 435 14.36 17.63 -12.38
N ILE A 436 15.08 16.93 -13.27
CA ILE A 436 15.78 15.68 -12.93
C ILE A 436 16.86 15.94 -11.87
N LYS A 437 17.70 16.98 -12.03
CA LYS A 437 18.73 17.34 -11.04
C LYS A 437 18.13 17.62 -9.66
N THR A 438 17.00 18.33 -9.64
CA THR A 438 16.28 18.63 -8.39
C THR A 438 15.80 17.35 -7.70
N MET A 439 15.18 16.42 -8.45
CA MET A 439 14.73 15.13 -7.90
C MET A 439 15.88 14.26 -7.41
N LEU A 440 17.00 14.20 -8.14
CA LEU A 440 18.23 13.50 -7.73
C LEU A 440 18.85 14.07 -6.46
N GLY A 441 18.63 15.35 -6.18
CA GLY A 441 19.15 16.05 -5.00
C GLY A 441 18.44 15.69 -3.69
N PHE A 442 17.34 14.95 -3.70
CA PHE A 442 16.65 14.57 -2.48
C PHE A 442 17.26 13.32 -1.82
N LEU A 443 17.56 13.44 -0.54
CA LEU A 443 18.04 12.32 0.28
C LEU A 443 16.92 11.34 0.61
N GLN A 444 17.27 10.08 0.78
CA GLN A 444 16.37 8.97 1.09
C GLN A 444 16.81 8.27 2.38
N ALA A 445 15.89 7.54 3.01
CA ALA A 445 16.19 6.72 4.18
C ALA A 445 15.29 5.48 4.24
N GLY A 446 15.79 4.42 4.87
CA GLY A 446 15.03 3.25 5.28
C GLY A 446 15.19 3.01 6.77
N PHE A 447 14.11 2.64 7.47
CA PHE A 447 14.17 2.32 8.88
C PHE A 447 13.17 1.20 9.22
N VAL A 448 13.65 0.15 9.89
CA VAL A 448 12.83 -0.96 10.36
C VAL A 448 13.18 -1.32 11.79
N VAL A 449 12.16 -1.69 12.58
CA VAL A 449 12.30 -2.09 13.99
C VAL A 449 11.67 -3.46 14.19
N ILE A 450 12.41 -4.38 14.81
CA ILE A 450 11.99 -5.75 15.11
C ILE A 450 12.06 -5.97 16.63
N GLU A 451 11.06 -6.65 17.18
CA GLU A 451 11.06 -7.17 18.56
C GLU A 451 11.74 -8.55 18.57
N PRO A 452 12.93 -8.72 19.19
CA PRO A 452 13.71 -9.96 19.08
C PRO A 452 12.99 -11.22 19.55
N SER A 453 12.22 -11.13 20.65
CA SER A 453 11.56 -12.29 21.26
C SER A 453 10.48 -12.93 20.36
N THR A 454 9.85 -12.14 19.52
CA THR A 454 8.75 -12.57 18.65
C THR A 454 9.11 -12.51 17.17
N HIS A 455 10.16 -11.79 16.78
CA HIS A 455 10.50 -11.39 15.43
C HIS A 455 9.39 -10.55 14.75
N HIS A 456 8.49 -9.96 15.54
CA HIS A 456 7.47 -9.05 15.04
C HIS A 456 8.09 -7.72 14.60
N VAL A 457 7.73 -7.27 13.42
CA VAL A 457 8.09 -5.94 12.92
C VAL A 457 7.20 -4.91 13.60
N LYS A 458 7.78 -3.98 14.36
CA LYS A 458 7.06 -2.95 15.14
C LYS A 458 6.95 -1.61 14.42
N ALA A 459 7.89 -1.30 13.53
CA ALA A 459 7.85 -0.12 12.68
C ALA A 459 8.56 -0.38 11.36
N TRP A 460 8.06 0.26 10.28
CA TRP A 460 8.60 0.12 8.93
C TRP A 460 8.47 1.43 8.14
N VAL A 461 9.57 2.06 7.85
CA VAL A 461 9.66 3.29 7.06
C VAL A 461 10.53 3.01 5.83
N GLY A 462 9.91 2.77 4.68
CA GLY A 462 10.65 2.42 3.47
C GLY A 462 11.33 3.61 2.79
N ASN A 463 10.78 4.82 2.97
CA ASN A 463 11.39 6.09 2.56
C ASN A 463 10.67 7.25 3.26
N ILE A 464 11.10 8.48 3.03
CA ILE A 464 10.54 9.68 3.67
C ILE A 464 9.17 10.10 3.13
N ASN A 465 8.83 9.79 1.87
CA ASN A 465 7.52 10.09 1.30
C ASN A 465 7.16 9.11 0.19
N PHE A 466 6.08 8.36 0.39
CA PHE A 466 5.59 7.35 -0.54
C PHE A 466 5.07 7.94 -1.87
N ARG A 467 4.55 9.16 -1.84
CA ARG A 467 4.05 9.83 -3.06
C ARG A 467 5.18 10.27 -3.99
N THR A 468 6.35 10.55 -3.42
CA THR A 468 7.54 10.92 -4.20
C THR A 468 8.28 9.67 -4.70
N TRP A 469 8.45 8.68 -3.84
CA TRP A 469 9.14 7.42 -4.17
C TRP A 469 8.40 6.20 -3.61
N ASN A 470 8.00 5.29 -4.47
CA ASN A 470 7.46 3.96 -4.07
C ASN A 470 8.57 2.96 -3.76
N HIS A 471 9.85 3.34 -3.97
CA HIS A 471 10.98 2.48 -3.68
C HIS A 471 11.17 2.34 -2.17
N ASP A 472 11.18 1.09 -1.70
CA ASP A 472 11.28 0.73 -0.29
C ASP A 472 12.71 0.35 0.07
N ASN A 473 13.41 1.22 0.80
CA ASN A 473 14.79 1.01 1.21
C ASN A 473 14.96 -0.04 2.32
N VAL A 474 13.89 -0.54 2.91
CA VAL A 474 13.95 -1.64 3.88
C VAL A 474 14.15 -2.99 3.17
N ILE A 475 13.57 -3.15 1.97
CA ILE A 475 13.74 -4.34 1.12
C ILE A 475 14.71 -4.13 -0.03
N ALA A 476 15.13 -2.90 -0.30
CA ALA A 476 16.19 -2.63 -1.25
C ALA A 476 17.55 -3.17 -0.70
N ARG A 477 18.44 -3.51 -1.64
CA ARG A 477 19.76 -4.06 -1.30
C ARG A 477 20.77 -2.94 -1.20
N HIS A 478 21.28 -2.71 0.01
CA HIS A 478 22.33 -1.73 0.29
C HIS A 478 23.61 -2.40 0.78
N GLN A 479 24.76 -1.83 0.48
CA GLN A 479 26.00 -2.31 1.06
C GLN A 479 26.01 -2.01 2.55
N THR A 480 26.30 -3.06 3.35
CA THR A 480 26.15 -3.00 4.81
C THR A 480 27.31 -2.28 5.52
N GLY A 481 28.45 -2.13 4.82
CA GLY A 481 29.64 -1.57 5.44
C GLY A 481 30.00 -2.31 6.74
N SER A 482 30.48 -1.58 7.71
CA SER A 482 30.93 -2.14 9.00
C SER A 482 29.84 -2.76 9.87
N THR A 483 28.56 -2.69 9.51
CA THR A 483 27.52 -3.44 10.25
C THR A 483 27.64 -4.94 10.02
N PHE A 484 28.15 -5.39 8.88
CA PHE A 484 28.39 -6.82 8.64
C PHE A 484 29.41 -7.44 9.61
N LYS A 485 30.31 -6.63 10.20
CA LYS A 485 31.26 -7.10 11.21
C LYS A 485 30.57 -7.78 12.39
N GLY A 486 29.34 -7.38 12.75
CA GLY A 486 28.57 -8.07 13.80
C GLY A 486 28.44 -9.57 13.55
N ILE A 487 28.24 -9.98 12.29
CA ILE A 487 28.14 -11.39 11.90
C ILE A 487 29.49 -12.09 11.95
N VAL A 488 30.57 -11.41 11.53
CA VAL A 488 31.94 -11.94 11.63
C VAL A 488 32.33 -12.20 13.07
N TYR A 489 32.06 -11.25 13.98
CA TYR A 489 32.32 -11.42 15.40
C TYR A 489 31.42 -12.48 16.04
N CYS A 490 30.17 -12.60 15.58
CA CYS A 490 29.26 -13.64 16.03
C CYS A 490 29.79 -15.03 15.69
N GLU A 491 30.30 -15.25 14.49
CA GLU A 491 30.96 -16.50 14.10
C GLU A 491 32.19 -16.79 14.95
N ALA A 492 32.98 -15.77 15.28
CA ALA A 492 34.12 -15.93 16.19
C ALA A 492 33.66 -16.43 17.57
N MET A 493 32.58 -15.85 18.13
CA MET A 493 32.01 -16.30 19.42
C MET A 493 31.51 -17.75 19.34
N GLU A 494 30.89 -18.16 18.23
CA GLU A 494 30.49 -19.57 17.98
C GLU A 494 31.69 -20.52 17.92
N GLN A 495 32.83 -20.08 17.41
CA GLN A 495 34.07 -20.84 17.38
C GLN A 495 34.87 -20.79 18.71
N GLY A 496 34.29 -20.24 19.78
CA GLY A 496 34.89 -20.26 21.12
C GLY A 496 35.63 -18.99 21.50
N TRP A 497 35.79 -18.00 20.60
CA TRP A 497 36.42 -16.71 20.94
C TRP A 497 35.57 -15.93 21.96
N SER A 498 36.21 -14.97 22.60
CA SER A 498 35.60 -14.09 23.59
C SER A 498 35.95 -12.62 23.37
N PRO A 499 35.14 -11.67 23.86
CA PRO A 499 35.46 -10.23 23.84
C PRO A 499 36.85 -9.86 24.38
N CYS A 500 37.39 -10.66 25.30
CA CYS A 500 38.68 -10.42 25.95
C CYS A 500 39.87 -11.10 25.26
N ASP A 501 39.64 -11.81 24.16
CA ASP A 501 40.74 -12.36 23.37
C ASP A 501 41.43 -11.29 22.53
N ASN A 502 42.72 -11.51 22.28
CA ASN A 502 43.55 -10.60 21.52
C ASN A 502 43.53 -10.89 20.01
N ILE A 503 43.47 -9.83 19.22
CA ILE A 503 43.63 -9.85 17.78
C ILE A 503 44.61 -8.78 17.32
N GLU A 504 45.48 -9.10 16.36
CA GLU A 504 46.39 -8.15 15.76
C GLU A 504 45.64 -7.21 14.79
N ASP A 505 45.75 -5.90 14.97
CA ASP A 505 45.23 -4.86 14.05
C ASP A 505 46.12 -4.76 12.81
N LYS A 506 46.23 -5.87 12.09
CA LYS A 506 46.98 -6.03 10.85
C LYS A 506 46.23 -7.00 9.92
N PRO A 507 46.00 -6.63 8.66
CA PRO A 507 45.37 -7.50 7.70
C PRO A 507 46.26 -8.68 7.31
N PRO A 508 45.71 -9.83 6.93
CA PRO A 508 46.47 -10.95 6.40
C PRO A 508 47.14 -10.57 5.06
N ARG A 509 48.17 -11.34 4.68
CA ARG A 509 48.86 -11.14 3.40
C ARG A 509 47.89 -11.21 2.23
N GLY A 510 48.00 -10.28 1.27
CA GLY A 510 47.10 -10.20 0.09
C GLY A 510 45.89 -9.29 0.29
N ALA A 511 45.58 -8.83 1.49
CA ALA A 511 44.51 -7.85 1.70
C ALA A 511 44.91 -6.46 1.18
N LYS A 512 44.01 -5.79 0.46
CA LYS A 512 44.23 -4.46 -0.13
C LYS A 512 43.73 -3.32 0.79
N LEU A 513 44.25 -3.28 2.05
CA LEU A 513 43.95 -2.21 2.99
C LEU A 513 45.10 -1.17 3.00
N LYS A 514 44.75 0.13 2.99
CA LYS A 514 45.75 1.21 3.09
C LYS A 514 46.49 1.10 4.42
N LYS A 515 47.83 1.14 4.36
CA LYS A 515 48.76 0.97 5.50
C LYS A 515 48.52 1.99 6.62
N THR A 516 48.02 3.18 6.30
CA THR A 516 47.72 4.25 7.25
C THR A 516 46.47 3.97 8.13
N ARG A 517 45.77 2.86 7.93
CA ARG A 517 44.51 2.54 8.63
C ARG A 517 44.62 1.36 9.60
N TRP A 518 45.82 0.89 9.94
CA TRP A 518 46.03 -0.19 10.90
C TRP A 518 47.38 0.04 11.67
N SER A 519 47.39 -0.41 12.95
CA SER A 519 48.49 -0.14 13.86
C SER A 519 49.54 -1.26 13.91
N GLY A 520 49.16 -2.48 13.58
CA GLY A 520 49.98 -3.69 13.81
C GLY A 520 50.03 -4.14 15.28
N ALA A 521 49.36 -3.43 16.19
CA ALA A 521 49.35 -3.77 17.60
C ALA A 521 48.28 -4.85 17.91
N ASN A 522 48.54 -5.64 18.97
CA ASN A 522 47.55 -6.52 19.54
C ASN A 522 46.52 -5.70 20.36
N MET A 523 45.25 -6.00 20.19
CA MET A 523 44.16 -5.39 20.94
C MET A 523 43.08 -6.40 21.27
N LEU A 524 42.25 -6.13 22.30
CA LEU A 524 41.13 -6.96 22.64
C LEU A 524 40.07 -6.92 21.54
N LEU A 525 39.37 -8.04 21.27
CA LEU A 525 38.27 -8.10 20.31
C LEU A 525 37.18 -7.08 20.62
N ARG A 526 36.82 -6.87 21.91
CA ARG A 526 35.92 -5.81 22.36
C ARG A 526 36.38 -4.42 21.88
N SER A 527 37.68 -4.12 22.02
CA SER A 527 38.27 -2.83 21.59
C SER A 527 38.23 -2.69 20.06
N ALA A 528 38.58 -3.75 19.32
CA ALA A 528 38.52 -3.76 17.87
C ALA A 528 37.09 -3.56 17.34
N PHE A 529 36.09 -4.13 17.99
CA PHE A 529 34.68 -4.02 17.64
C PHE A 529 34.15 -2.59 17.91
N LYS A 530 34.36 -2.06 19.13
CA LYS A 530 33.83 -0.73 19.52
C LYS A 530 34.39 0.41 18.65
N HIS A 531 35.66 0.31 18.24
CA HIS A 531 36.28 1.26 17.34
C HIS A 531 36.14 0.87 15.86
N SER A 532 35.43 -0.22 15.58
CA SER A 532 35.15 -0.70 14.21
C SER A 532 36.43 -0.87 13.35
N LYS A 533 37.52 -1.33 13.94
CA LYS A 533 38.83 -1.51 13.27
C LYS A 533 38.70 -2.45 12.08
N ASN A 534 39.12 -1.97 10.89
CA ASN A 534 38.98 -2.74 9.65
C ASN A 534 39.98 -3.90 9.58
N ALA A 535 41.25 -3.63 9.89
CA ALA A 535 42.32 -4.63 9.75
C ALA A 535 42.12 -5.79 10.75
N ALA A 536 41.81 -5.48 12.00
CA ALA A 536 41.52 -6.47 13.03
C ALA A 536 40.29 -7.36 12.64
N ALA A 537 39.24 -6.76 12.13
CA ALA A 537 38.05 -7.51 11.72
C ALA A 537 38.29 -8.40 10.49
N VAL A 538 39.05 -7.92 9.50
CA VAL A 538 39.46 -8.69 8.32
C VAL A 538 40.39 -9.86 8.73
N ASN A 539 41.31 -9.63 9.67
CA ASN A 539 42.15 -10.66 10.25
C ASN A 539 41.31 -11.72 11.01
N LEU A 540 40.33 -11.27 11.77
CA LEU A 540 39.40 -12.19 12.47
C LEU A 540 38.63 -13.05 11.46
N CYS A 541 38.05 -12.46 10.41
CA CYS A 541 37.35 -13.20 9.36
C CYS A 541 38.23 -14.22 8.65
N TYR A 542 39.52 -13.85 8.41
CA TYR A 542 40.49 -14.78 7.86
C TYR A 542 40.72 -15.98 8.81
N LYS A 543 40.85 -15.75 10.13
CA LYS A 543 41.05 -16.80 11.14
C LYS A 543 39.86 -17.72 11.31
N VAL A 544 38.62 -17.19 11.36
CA VAL A 544 37.41 -18.01 11.54
C VAL A 544 36.93 -18.65 10.23
N GLY A 545 37.45 -18.18 9.10
CA GLY A 545 37.10 -18.66 7.76
C GLY A 545 35.86 -17.98 7.15
N PRO A 546 36.02 -17.34 5.98
CA PRO A 546 34.90 -16.60 5.34
C PRO A 546 33.70 -17.52 5.00
N ASN A 547 33.94 -18.77 4.62
CA ASN A 547 32.89 -19.76 4.36
C ASN A 547 32.02 -20.03 5.60
N SER A 548 32.62 -20.05 6.81
CA SER A 548 31.90 -20.24 8.06
C SER A 548 31.02 -19.04 8.36
N VAL A 549 31.54 -17.83 8.16
CA VAL A 549 30.78 -16.59 8.29
C VAL A 549 29.59 -16.55 7.32
N VAL A 550 29.79 -16.98 6.07
CA VAL A 550 28.68 -17.05 5.07
C VAL A 550 27.63 -18.08 5.51
N ARG A 551 28.05 -19.26 5.98
CA ARG A 551 27.10 -20.28 6.51
C ARG A 551 26.31 -19.76 7.71
N LEU A 552 26.96 -19.06 8.64
CA LEU A 552 26.27 -18.45 9.79
C LEU A 552 25.28 -17.36 9.30
N ALA A 553 25.69 -16.48 8.39
CA ALA A 553 24.83 -15.44 7.83
C ALA A 553 23.53 -16.06 7.24
N ARG A 554 23.65 -17.20 6.54
CA ARG A 554 22.49 -17.96 6.03
C ARG A 554 21.58 -18.46 7.14
N LYS A 555 22.14 -19.03 8.20
CA LYS A 555 21.39 -19.49 9.38
C LYS A 555 20.68 -18.32 10.09
N LEU A 556 21.29 -17.13 10.10
CA LEU A 556 20.71 -15.92 10.67
C LEU A 556 19.60 -15.28 9.79
N GLY A 557 19.29 -15.87 8.62
CA GLY A 557 18.21 -15.45 7.74
C GLY A 557 18.59 -14.53 6.60
N ILE A 558 19.88 -14.28 6.35
CA ILE A 558 20.35 -13.49 5.19
C ILE A 558 20.30 -14.35 3.94
N LYS A 559 19.41 -14.00 3.01
CA LYS A 559 19.20 -14.75 1.76
C LYS A 559 19.94 -14.16 0.56
N ASP A 560 20.30 -12.87 0.62
CA ASP A 560 20.96 -12.16 -0.47
C ASP A 560 22.38 -12.68 -0.74
N PRO A 561 22.92 -12.56 -1.98
CA PRO A 561 24.26 -13.02 -2.32
C PRO A 561 25.34 -12.36 -1.48
N LEU A 562 26.30 -13.14 -1.01
CA LEU A 562 27.42 -12.69 -0.20
C LEU A 562 28.75 -12.95 -0.91
N TYR A 563 29.69 -12.02 -0.78
CA TYR A 563 31.09 -12.28 -1.13
C TYR A 563 31.62 -13.43 -0.28
N ASN A 564 32.55 -14.19 -0.81
CA ASN A 564 33.15 -15.35 -0.14
C ASN A 564 34.65 -15.14 0.12
N ASP A 565 35.12 -13.90 0.15
CA ASP A 565 36.46 -13.55 0.56
C ASP A 565 36.42 -12.74 1.87
N TYR A 566 37.46 -12.91 2.67
CA TYR A 566 37.56 -12.31 4.01
C TYR A 566 37.51 -10.79 4.04
N GLN A 567 37.97 -10.10 2.98
CA GLN A 567 38.03 -8.64 2.95
C GLN A 567 36.67 -8.03 2.56
N ASN A 568 36.12 -8.40 1.38
CA ASN A 568 34.88 -7.83 0.90
C ASN A 568 33.69 -8.24 1.80
N LEU A 569 33.70 -9.48 2.31
CA LEU A 569 32.69 -9.95 3.25
C LEU A 569 32.71 -9.11 4.55
N THR A 570 33.89 -8.96 5.18
CA THR A 570 34.02 -8.23 6.46
C THR A 570 33.70 -6.76 6.34
N LEU A 571 34.12 -6.13 5.22
CA LEU A 571 33.89 -4.71 5.00
C LEU A 571 32.46 -4.39 4.49
N GLY A 572 31.63 -5.42 4.33
CA GLY A 572 30.23 -5.27 3.97
C GLY A 572 30.02 -4.79 2.55
N SER A 573 30.86 -5.27 1.60
CA SER A 573 30.70 -4.97 0.17
C SER A 573 29.48 -5.69 -0.44
N SER A 574 28.95 -6.74 0.22
CA SER A 574 27.71 -7.41 -0.18
C SER A 574 26.52 -6.50 0.04
N SER A 575 25.63 -6.45 -0.95
CA SER A 575 24.37 -5.70 -0.84
C SER A 575 23.27 -6.60 -0.27
N ILE A 576 22.69 -6.19 0.86
CA ILE A 576 21.75 -6.97 1.67
C ILE A 576 20.54 -6.11 1.96
N LYS A 577 19.35 -6.71 2.05
CA LYS A 577 18.14 -6.03 2.51
C LYS A 577 18.28 -5.61 3.97
N LEU A 578 17.88 -4.39 4.28
CA LEU A 578 17.97 -3.86 5.64
C LEU A 578 17.22 -4.75 6.64
N VAL A 579 16.03 -5.24 6.30
CA VAL A 579 15.21 -6.12 7.16
C VAL A 579 15.92 -7.45 7.46
N GLU A 580 16.63 -8.05 6.50
CA GLU A 580 17.38 -9.29 6.72
C GLU A 580 18.58 -9.06 7.65
N LEU A 581 19.27 -7.93 7.48
CA LEU A 581 20.37 -7.54 8.35
C LEU A 581 19.90 -7.32 9.80
N VAL A 582 18.80 -6.56 9.98
CA VAL A 582 18.22 -6.29 11.31
C VAL A 582 17.74 -7.58 11.97
N ASN A 583 17.13 -8.49 11.20
CA ASN A 583 16.71 -9.79 11.71
C ASN A 583 17.89 -10.63 12.19
N ALA A 584 19.02 -10.61 11.49
CA ALA A 584 20.24 -11.30 11.95
C ALA A 584 20.71 -10.79 13.32
N TYR A 585 20.58 -9.49 13.57
CA TYR A 585 20.85 -8.93 14.91
C TYR A 585 19.75 -9.25 15.92
N ALA A 586 18.48 -9.36 15.49
CA ALA A 586 17.41 -9.81 16.36
C ALA A 586 17.66 -11.21 16.90
N VAL A 587 18.18 -12.13 16.07
CA VAL A 587 18.57 -13.50 16.50
C VAL A 587 19.63 -13.46 17.61
N MET A 588 20.62 -12.55 17.51
CA MET A 588 21.63 -12.39 18.58
C MET A 588 21.00 -11.93 19.90
N LEU A 589 19.93 -11.13 19.84
CA LEU A 589 19.20 -10.65 21.03
C LEU A 589 18.14 -11.63 21.52
N ALA A 590 17.65 -12.53 20.65
CA ALA A 590 16.68 -13.58 20.93
C ALA A 590 17.35 -14.89 21.42
N ASN A 591 18.49 -14.81 22.13
CA ASN A 591 19.23 -15.98 22.59
C ASN A 591 19.56 -17.02 21.52
N GLY A 592 19.72 -16.57 20.28
CA GLY A 592 20.09 -17.42 19.15
C GLY A 592 18.95 -18.10 18.42
N TYR A 593 17.70 -17.81 18.74
CA TYR A 593 16.53 -18.33 18.04
C TYR A 593 16.21 -17.51 16.80
N VAL A 594 16.03 -18.18 15.65
CA VAL A 594 15.72 -17.53 14.37
C VAL A 594 14.27 -17.74 13.98
N ARG A 595 13.66 -16.67 13.49
CA ARG A 595 12.40 -16.67 12.72
C ARG A 595 12.52 -15.67 11.56
N ILE A 596 11.66 -15.84 10.55
CA ILE A 596 11.48 -14.82 9.51
C ILE A 596 10.76 -13.62 10.14
N PRO A 597 11.11 -12.37 9.79
CA PRO A 597 10.36 -11.21 10.29
C PRO A 597 8.87 -11.31 9.99
N ILE A 598 8.04 -11.18 11.02
CA ILE A 598 6.59 -11.34 10.92
C ILE A 598 5.96 -9.96 10.80
N ILE A 599 5.14 -9.78 9.74
CA ILE A 599 4.45 -8.53 9.44
C ILE A 599 2.93 -8.64 9.56
N VAL A 600 2.37 -9.86 9.43
CA VAL A 600 0.94 -10.15 9.54
C VAL A 600 0.75 -11.28 10.52
N THR A 601 -0.14 -11.10 11.50
CA THR A 601 -0.47 -12.14 12.49
C THR A 601 -1.72 -12.93 12.08
N LYS A 602 -2.70 -12.26 11.44
CA LYS A 602 -3.99 -12.87 11.14
C LYS A 602 -4.71 -12.14 10.00
N VAL A 603 -5.40 -12.88 9.14
CA VAL A 603 -6.35 -12.34 8.17
C VAL A 603 -7.70 -13.03 8.36
N VAL A 604 -8.76 -12.23 8.41
CA VAL A 604 -10.13 -12.71 8.60
C VAL A 604 -10.98 -12.17 7.45
N ASP A 605 -11.85 -13.00 6.89
CA ASP A 605 -12.79 -12.58 5.87
C ASP A 605 -13.96 -11.74 6.46
N ARG A 606 -14.83 -11.22 5.59
CA ARG A 606 -16.00 -10.44 5.98
C ARG A 606 -16.97 -11.20 6.89
N TYR A 607 -16.96 -12.52 6.88
CA TYR A 607 -17.84 -13.39 7.69
C TYR A 607 -17.22 -13.79 9.03
N GLY A 608 -15.97 -13.39 9.30
CA GLY A 608 -15.26 -13.71 10.53
C GLY A 608 -14.44 -14.99 10.46
N LYS A 609 -14.39 -15.67 9.30
CA LYS A 609 -13.55 -16.86 9.11
C LYS A 609 -12.08 -16.46 8.97
N VAL A 610 -11.21 -17.19 9.65
CA VAL A 610 -9.75 -17.00 9.52
C VAL A 610 -9.28 -17.58 8.20
N VAL A 611 -8.72 -16.72 7.36
CA VAL A 611 -8.14 -17.05 6.04
C VAL A 611 -6.64 -17.31 6.14
N TYR A 612 -5.96 -16.57 7.02
CA TYR A 612 -4.55 -16.74 7.33
C TYR A 612 -4.33 -16.52 8.82
N SER A 613 -3.49 -17.31 9.42
CA SER A 613 -2.95 -17.09 10.76
C SER A 613 -1.46 -17.30 10.70
N GLU A 614 -0.71 -16.53 11.46
CA GLU A 614 0.72 -16.73 11.67
C GLU A 614 0.93 -18.17 12.15
N ASP A 615 1.66 -18.95 11.37
CA ASP A 615 2.08 -20.27 11.78
C ASP A 615 3.11 -20.10 12.89
N GLN A 616 2.88 -20.76 14.01
CA GLN A 616 3.88 -20.92 15.06
C GLN A 616 4.90 -21.96 14.57
N GLU A 617 5.65 -21.62 13.50
CA GLU A 617 6.79 -22.46 13.13
C GLU A 617 7.73 -22.56 14.34
N PRO A 618 8.22 -23.75 14.63
CA PRO A 618 9.14 -23.91 15.76
C PRO A 618 10.37 -23.03 15.52
N THR A 619 10.67 -22.17 16.48
CA THR A 619 11.88 -21.36 16.46
C THR A 619 13.09 -22.29 16.47
N GLN A 620 13.97 -22.17 15.48
CA GLN A 620 15.20 -22.94 15.44
C GLN A 620 16.30 -22.18 16.17
N GLN A 621 16.98 -22.83 17.13
CA GLN A 621 18.18 -22.26 17.71
C GLN A 621 19.36 -22.43 16.75
N VAL A 622 19.92 -21.32 16.29
CA VAL A 622 21.05 -21.27 15.32
C VAL A 622 22.33 -20.72 15.91
N LEU A 623 22.27 -20.09 17.10
CA LEU A 623 23.40 -19.66 17.90
C LEU A 623 23.34 -20.29 19.29
N SER A 624 24.50 -20.55 19.87
CA SER A 624 24.59 -20.92 21.26
C SER A 624 24.20 -19.74 22.17
N GLN A 625 23.61 -20.03 23.31
CA GLN A 625 23.29 -19.03 24.35
C GLN A 625 24.53 -18.22 24.75
N ARG A 626 25.69 -18.87 24.81
CA ARG A 626 26.98 -18.22 25.06
C ARG A 626 27.28 -17.15 24.03
N SER A 627 27.23 -17.47 22.76
CA SER A 627 27.55 -16.55 21.67
C SER A 627 26.56 -15.39 21.59
N ALA A 628 25.26 -15.68 21.74
CA ALA A 628 24.21 -14.64 21.79
C ALA A 628 24.49 -13.64 22.92
N PHE A 629 24.77 -14.11 24.13
CA PHE A 629 25.13 -13.25 25.27
C PHE A 629 26.42 -12.44 25.00
N LEU A 630 27.47 -13.07 24.50
CA LEU A 630 28.73 -12.37 24.20
C LEU A 630 28.53 -11.28 23.13
N MET A 631 27.66 -11.52 22.14
CA MET A 631 27.32 -10.50 21.14
C MET A 631 26.51 -9.34 21.73
N GLN A 632 25.64 -9.57 22.71
CA GLN A 632 24.96 -8.50 23.47
C GLN A 632 26.00 -7.60 24.18
N GLN A 633 27.03 -8.22 24.81
CA GLN A 633 28.14 -7.49 25.46
C GLN A 633 28.97 -6.69 24.42
N MET A 634 29.20 -7.26 23.24
CA MET A 634 29.92 -6.58 22.15
C MET A 634 29.12 -5.38 21.61
N LEU A 635 27.80 -5.52 21.43
CA LEU A 635 26.93 -4.42 21.00
C LEU A 635 26.89 -3.31 22.05
N HIS A 636 26.82 -3.65 23.34
CA HIS A 636 26.88 -2.70 24.43
C HIS A 636 28.22 -1.92 24.42
N ALA A 637 29.33 -2.61 24.21
CA ALA A 637 30.66 -1.98 24.07
C ALA A 637 30.71 -0.99 22.89
N GLY A 638 29.91 -1.16 21.86
CA GLY A 638 29.82 -0.22 20.73
C GLY A 638 29.50 1.22 21.16
N LEU A 639 28.76 1.41 22.28
CA LEU A 639 28.44 2.72 22.83
C LEU A 639 29.66 3.45 23.42
N GLU A 640 30.73 2.73 23.77
CA GLU A 640 31.98 3.31 24.23
C GLU A 640 32.89 3.76 23.06
N GLY A 641 32.46 3.55 21.83
CA GLY A 641 33.22 3.81 20.61
C GLY A 641 32.43 4.54 19.55
N THR A 642 32.31 3.95 18.37
CA THR A 642 31.66 4.61 17.21
C THR A 642 30.19 4.96 17.42
N SER A 643 29.50 4.34 18.38
CA SER A 643 28.11 4.63 18.72
C SER A 643 27.96 5.58 19.94
N ALA A 644 29.05 6.17 20.45
CA ALA A 644 28.99 7.09 21.60
C ALA A 644 28.00 8.28 21.44
N PRO A 645 27.76 8.84 20.24
CA PRO A 645 26.76 9.88 20.07
C PRO A 645 25.35 9.47 20.50
N MET A 646 25.10 8.18 20.67
CA MET A 646 23.81 7.66 21.19
C MET A 646 23.47 8.18 22.58
N TYR A 647 24.48 8.49 23.42
CA TYR A 647 24.28 8.99 24.78
C TYR A 647 23.46 10.29 24.82
N SER A 648 23.51 11.13 23.79
CA SER A 648 22.68 12.34 23.69
C SER A 648 21.17 12.06 23.67
N TYR A 649 20.77 10.83 23.36
CA TYR A 649 19.36 10.41 23.30
C TYR A 649 18.94 9.55 24.49
N ILE A 650 19.86 8.82 25.11
CA ILE A 650 19.55 7.74 26.07
C ILE A 650 19.96 8.00 27.50
N ASN A 651 20.67 9.11 27.82
CA ASN A 651 21.20 9.39 29.16
C ASN A 651 20.13 9.25 30.27
N GLY A 652 18.88 9.66 30.03
CA GLY A 652 17.78 9.53 31.00
C GLY A 652 17.26 8.09 31.20
N PHE A 653 17.72 7.10 30.44
CA PHE A 653 17.20 5.74 30.44
C PHE A 653 18.24 4.68 30.80
N THR A 654 19.52 5.04 30.91
CA THR A 654 20.61 4.07 31.16
C THR A 654 20.52 3.36 32.49
N SER A 655 19.82 3.91 33.47
CA SER A 655 19.56 3.23 34.76
C SER A 655 18.59 2.04 34.62
N THR A 656 17.62 2.13 33.71
CA THR A 656 16.54 1.15 33.54
C THR A 656 16.70 0.28 32.29
N THR A 657 17.49 0.71 31.33
CA THR A 657 17.58 0.07 30.02
C THR A 657 19.03 -0.06 29.58
N ASP A 658 19.41 -1.22 29.06
CA ASP A 658 20.67 -1.39 28.37
C ASP A 658 20.50 -1.13 26.87
N PHE A 659 21.55 -0.59 26.28
CA PHE A 659 21.61 -0.26 24.88
C PHE A 659 22.84 -0.86 24.24
N GLY A 660 22.78 -1.02 22.93
CA GLY A 660 23.88 -1.46 22.11
C GLY A 660 23.80 -0.88 20.71
N GLY A 661 24.87 -0.93 19.96
CA GLY A 661 24.80 -0.48 18.57
C GLY A 661 26.06 -0.77 17.76
N LYS A 662 25.85 -0.70 16.43
CA LYS A 662 26.94 -0.83 15.46
C LYS A 662 26.72 0.13 14.30
N THR A 663 27.70 0.99 14.06
CA THR A 663 27.73 1.88 12.89
C THR A 663 28.20 1.14 11.64
N GLY A 664 27.64 1.51 10.49
CA GLY A 664 28.07 1.11 9.16
C GLY A 664 28.35 2.35 8.31
N THR A 665 29.48 2.34 7.64
CA THR A 665 29.84 3.33 6.63
C THR A 665 30.58 2.59 5.55
N THR A 666 30.15 2.72 4.32
CA THR A 666 30.84 2.13 3.17
C THR A 666 32.03 3.00 2.74
N ASN A 667 32.87 2.48 1.85
CA ASN A 667 33.92 3.27 1.24
C ASN A 667 33.30 4.52 0.59
N GLU A 668 34.00 5.65 0.70
CA GLU A 668 33.58 6.97 0.19
C GLU A 668 32.27 7.50 0.83
N SER A 669 31.85 6.89 1.96
CA SER A 669 30.63 7.27 2.70
C SER A 669 29.31 7.20 1.90
N THR A 670 29.27 6.35 0.87
CA THR A 670 28.11 6.25 -0.04
C THR A 670 26.85 5.67 0.62
N ASP A 671 27.00 4.79 1.61
CA ASP A 671 25.90 4.27 2.41
C ASP A 671 26.19 4.49 3.89
N ALA A 672 25.27 5.09 4.60
CA ALA A 672 25.34 5.28 6.04
C ALA A 672 24.31 4.39 6.72
N LEU A 673 24.79 3.47 7.58
CA LEU A 673 23.92 2.54 8.32
C LEU A 673 24.15 2.66 9.82
N TYR A 674 23.12 2.32 10.57
CA TYR A 674 23.19 2.11 12.00
C TYR A 674 22.28 0.98 12.43
N ILE A 675 22.80 0.04 13.21
CA ILE A 675 21.99 -0.94 13.94
C ILE A 675 22.02 -0.53 15.40
N GLY A 676 20.84 -0.21 15.94
CA GLY A 676 20.65 0.09 17.34
C GLY A 676 19.86 -1.02 18.03
N ALA A 677 20.22 -1.32 19.27
CA ALA A 677 19.67 -2.43 20.03
C ALA A 677 19.32 -2.04 21.46
N THR A 678 18.23 -2.60 21.97
CA THR A 678 17.91 -2.79 23.38
C THR A 678 17.59 -4.26 23.59
N PRO A 679 17.39 -4.76 24.82
CA PRO A 679 16.98 -6.16 25.01
C PRO A 679 15.75 -6.58 24.23
N ASN A 680 14.80 -5.66 24.01
CA ASN A 680 13.49 -5.96 23.43
C ASN A 680 13.21 -5.27 22.08
N LEU A 681 14.09 -4.45 21.58
CA LEU A 681 13.96 -3.81 20.27
C LEU A 681 15.31 -3.74 19.55
N VAL A 682 15.33 -4.10 18.31
CA VAL A 682 16.45 -3.86 17.39
C VAL A 682 15.96 -3.10 16.18
N GLY A 683 16.66 -2.04 15.83
CA GLY A 683 16.32 -1.23 14.65
C GLY A 683 17.51 -1.02 13.75
N GLY A 684 17.26 -1.02 12.44
CA GLY A 684 18.25 -0.69 11.43
C GLY A 684 17.84 0.53 10.63
N VAL A 685 18.77 1.43 10.46
CA VAL A 685 18.60 2.65 9.67
C VAL A 685 19.60 2.66 8.52
N TRP A 686 19.13 3.03 7.35
CA TRP A 686 19.96 3.38 6.20
C TRP A 686 19.63 4.81 5.75
N VAL A 687 20.65 5.58 5.35
CA VAL A 687 20.53 6.93 4.78
C VAL A 687 21.43 7.04 3.57
N GLY A 688 20.93 7.54 2.45
CA GLY A 688 21.66 7.72 1.20
C GLY A 688 20.87 8.54 0.19
N GLY A 689 21.17 8.37 -1.10
CA GLY A 689 20.45 8.97 -2.22
C GLY A 689 20.01 7.92 -3.24
N GLU A 690 19.38 8.38 -4.34
CA GLU A 690 18.92 7.55 -5.45
C GLU A 690 20.04 6.66 -6.04
N TYR A 691 21.24 7.21 -6.14
CA TYR A 691 22.45 6.51 -6.56
C TYR A 691 23.50 6.62 -5.47
N ARG A 692 24.40 5.63 -5.40
CA ARG A 692 25.43 5.56 -4.36
C ARG A 692 26.36 6.78 -4.29
N ASP A 693 26.63 7.43 -5.41
CA ASP A 693 27.44 8.65 -5.45
C ASP A 693 26.69 9.88 -4.92
N ILE A 694 25.39 9.76 -4.66
CA ILE A 694 24.53 10.81 -4.10
C ILE A 694 24.34 10.55 -2.61
N HIS A 695 25.18 11.18 -1.81
CA HIS A 695 25.14 10.99 -0.35
C HIS A 695 25.66 12.23 0.38
N PRO A 696 25.14 12.54 1.57
CA PRO A 696 25.74 13.58 2.42
C PRO A 696 27.06 13.05 3.00
N TYR A 697 28.02 13.97 3.19
CA TYR A 697 29.24 13.62 3.85
C TYR A 697 28.99 13.28 5.32
N GLY A 698 29.48 12.12 5.76
CA GLY A 698 29.33 11.69 7.15
C GLY A 698 29.49 10.18 7.34
N SER A 699 29.25 9.75 8.54
CA SER A 699 29.31 8.35 8.93
C SER A 699 27.96 7.85 9.37
N GLY A 700 27.79 6.55 9.55
CA GLY A 700 26.60 5.98 10.15
C GLY A 700 26.25 6.60 11.51
N ALA A 701 27.26 7.08 12.26
CA ALA A 701 27.06 7.76 13.53
C ALA A 701 26.39 9.15 13.40
N SER A 702 26.71 9.90 12.34
CA SER A 702 26.15 11.24 12.11
C SER A 702 24.86 11.23 11.27
N LEU A 703 24.74 10.29 10.34
CA LEU A 703 23.66 10.28 9.34
C LEU A 703 22.50 9.33 9.73
N ALA A 704 22.79 8.15 10.27
CA ALA A 704 21.78 7.11 10.53
C ALA A 704 21.44 6.95 12.02
N LEU A 705 22.43 6.97 12.92
CA LEU A 705 22.23 6.82 14.37
C LEU A 705 21.17 7.78 14.94
N PRO A 706 21.11 9.08 14.57
CA PRO A 706 20.15 10.00 15.16
C PRO A 706 18.69 9.63 14.90
N ILE A 707 18.38 8.90 13.82
CA ILE A 707 17.02 8.42 13.55
C ILE A 707 16.63 7.39 14.61
N TRP A 708 17.47 6.38 14.84
CA TRP A 708 17.25 5.41 15.92
C TRP A 708 17.21 6.09 17.29
N GLY A 709 18.12 7.03 17.54
CA GLY A 709 18.20 7.75 18.82
C GLY A 709 16.91 8.49 19.14
N ARG A 710 16.36 9.26 18.20
CA ARG A 710 15.10 9.98 18.34
C ARG A 710 13.91 9.03 18.53
N PHE A 711 13.88 7.94 17.76
CA PHE A 711 12.85 6.92 17.87
C PHE A 711 12.82 6.27 19.26
N ILE A 712 13.97 5.75 19.72
CA ILE A 712 14.03 5.04 21.00
C ILE A 712 13.79 5.97 22.20
N GLN A 713 14.26 7.21 22.13
CA GLN A 713 13.99 8.24 23.14
C GLN A 713 12.49 8.47 23.28
N LYS A 714 11.76 8.70 22.17
CA LYS A 714 10.31 8.88 22.20
C LYS A 714 9.59 7.62 22.70
N THR A 715 9.98 6.45 22.23
CA THR A 715 9.40 5.16 22.64
C THR A 715 9.56 4.93 24.14
N LEU A 716 10.74 5.13 24.70
CA LEU A 716 10.98 4.93 26.14
C LEU A 716 10.41 6.04 27.02
N SER A 717 10.14 7.21 26.46
CA SER A 717 9.43 8.29 27.18
C SER A 717 7.93 8.05 27.30
N ASP A 718 7.35 7.24 26.41
CA ASP A 718 5.93 6.89 26.45
C ASP A 718 5.68 5.79 27.49
N THR A 719 4.81 6.08 28.48
CA THR A 719 4.51 5.17 29.59
C THR A 719 3.90 3.82 29.16
N ARG A 720 3.26 3.76 27.99
CA ARG A 720 2.71 2.51 27.44
C ARG A 720 3.78 1.52 27.04
N PHE A 721 4.99 1.97 26.80
CA PHE A 721 6.12 1.14 26.42
C PHE A 721 7.08 0.85 27.57
N THR A 722 6.64 0.98 28.83
CA THR A 722 7.45 0.67 30.02
C THR A 722 8.02 -0.76 30.00
N ARG A 723 7.31 -1.71 29.38
CA ARG A 723 7.79 -3.10 29.22
C ARG A 723 9.08 -3.21 28.42
N TYR A 724 9.45 -2.21 27.62
CA TYR A 724 10.68 -2.19 26.83
C TYR A 724 11.88 -1.62 27.62
N LYS A 725 11.67 -1.11 28.84
CA LYS A 725 12.73 -0.65 29.74
C LYS A 725 13.30 -1.84 30.49
N GLN A 726 14.29 -2.49 29.90
CA GLN A 726 14.89 -3.70 30.46
C GLN A 726 16.41 -3.69 30.29
N LYS A 727 17.10 -4.43 31.18
CA LYS A 727 18.51 -4.72 31.10
C LYS A 727 18.75 -6.01 30.31
N PHE A 728 19.93 -6.13 29.70
CA PHE A 728 20.32 -7.42 29.11
C PHE A 728 20.29 -8.53 30.16
N PRO A 729 19.79 -9.71 29.79
CA PRO A 729 19.72 -10.82 30.73
C PRO A 729 21.12 -11.19 31.22
N GLN A 730 21.23 -11.45 32.53
CA GLN A 730 22.46 -11.95 33.10
C GLN A 730 22.54 -13.46 32.86
N VAL A 731 23.73 -13.94 32.51
CA VAL A 731 23.97 -15.34 32.26
C VAL A 731 24.85 -15.89 33.42
N SER A 732 24.58 -17.10 33.85
CA SER A 732 25.38 -17.74 34.90
C SER A 732 26.86 -17.86 34.54
N ASP A 733 27.75 -17.61 35.49
CA ASP A 733 29.21 -17.77 35.32
C ASP A 733 29.60 -19.20 34.89
N LYS A 734 28.72 -20.18 35.10
CA LYS A 734 28.90 -21.54 34.59
C LYS A 734 28.72 -21.65 33.07
N VAL A 735 27.88 -20.80 32.48
CA VAL A 735 27.63 -20.75 31.02
C VAL A 735 28.63 -19.82 30.33
N VAL A 736 28.87 -18.64 30.92
CA VAL A 736 29.84 -17.65 30.41
C VAL A 736 30.65 -17.08 31.57
N PRO A 737 31.88 -17.51 31.74
CA PRO A 737 32.79 -16.96 32.79
C PRO A 737 32.98 -15.44 32.59
N ARG A 738 32.99 -14.68 33.70
CA ARG A 738 33.12 -13.22 33.66
C ARG A 738 34.38 -12.75 32.97
N GLU A 739 35.46 -13.48 33.09
CA GLU A 739 36.72 -13.21 32.40
C GLU A 739 36.59 -13.18 30.87
N CYS A 740 35.58 -13.79 30.29
CA CYS A 740 35.31 -13.75 28.86
C CYS A 740 34.78 -12.39 28.36
N TYR A 741 34.13 -11.58 29.22
CA TYR A 741 33.52 -10.31 28.81
C TYR A 741 33.84 -9.13 29.72
N GLN A 742 34.29 -9.33 30.96
CA GLN A 742 34.77 -8.31 31.87
C GLN A 742 36.33 -8.23 31.78
N CYS A 743 36.78 -7.75 30.61
CA CYS A 743 38.22 -7.65 30.33
C CYS A 743 38.91 -6.70 31.31
N GLY A 744 39.93 -7.16 32.04
CA GLY A 744 40.65 -6.36 33.04
C GLY A 744 40.27 -6.68 34.51
N TYR A 745 39.29 -7.54 34.76
CA TYR A 745 38.95 -7.99 36.10
C TYR A 745 39.94 -9.12 36.54
N ARG A 746 41.18 -8.73 36.93
CA ARG A 746 42.03 -9.65 37.72
C ARG A 746 41.65 -9.51 39.18
N ARG A 747 41.25 -10.61 39.81
CA ARG A 747 41.17 -10.71 41.29
C ARG A 747 42.57 -10.36 41.84
N GLY A 748 42.68 -9.20 42.50
CA GLY A 748 43.80 -8.85 43.39
C GLY A 748 45.13 -8.53 42.65
N GLY A 749 45.45 -7.24 42.55
CA GLY A 749 46.77 -6.75 42.18
C GLY A 749 46.71 -5.46 41.36
N TYR A 750 46.84 -4.34 41.99
CA TYR A 750 47.14 -3.06 41.33
C TYR A 750 48.44 -3.21 40.54
N SER A 751 48.42 -3.05 39.24
CA SER A 751 49.58 -2.68 38.45
C SER A 751 49.16 -1.54 37.55
N SER A 752 49.51 -0.34 37.95
CA SER A 752 49.51 0.88 37.17
C SER A 752 50.54 0.77 36.07
N ALA A 753 50.12 0.57 34.85
CA ALA A 753 50.85 0.97 33.64
C ALA A 753 49.83 1.11 32.51
N VAL A 754 49.23 2.25 32.39
CA VAL A 754 48.62 2.74 31.14
C VAL A 754 49.72 3.38 30.35
N PRO A 755 50.13 2.91 29.16
CA PRO A 755 50.90 3.72 28.27
C PRO A 755 50.03 4.90 27.78
N ALA A 756 50.52 6.10 27.96
CA ALA A 756 49.96 7.31 27.39
C ALA A 756 49.81 7.14 25.88
N ASP A 757 48.63 7.44 25.38
CA ASP A 757 48.32 7.51 23.96
C ASP A 757 48.71 8.91 23.48
N ASP A 758 49.86 8.98 22.81
CA ASP A 758 50.33 10.22 22.18
C ASP A 758 49.53 10.44 20.88
N GLY A 759 48.72 11.47 20.90
CA GLY A 759 48.56 12.50 19.88
C GLY A 759 48.30 12.10 18.43
N GLY A 760 47.06 12.13 18.05
CA GLY A 760 46.59 12.33 16.69
C GLY A 760 45.44 13.31 16.71
N GLY A 761 45.76 14.62 16.84
CA GLY A 761 44.77 15.70 16.91
C GLY A 761 43.93 15.78 15.64
N GLY A 762 42.68 15.60 15.79
CA GLY A 762 41.63 16.11 14.92
C GLY A 762 40.66 16.86 15.84
N GLU A 763 40.70 18.18 15.81
CA GLU A 763 39.79 19.03 16.56
C GLU A 763 38.32 18.60 16.35
N PRO A 764 37.52 18.46 17.38
CA PRO A 764 36.08 18.32 17.22
C PRO A 764 35.52 19.67 16.76
N ALA A 765 34.77 19.65 15.68
CA ALA A 765 33.96 20.80 15.27
C ALA A 765 33.10 21.31 16.43
N PRO A 766 32.98 22.64 16.64
CA PRO A 766 32.24 23.18 17.76
C PRO A 766 30.76 22.79 17.71
N ALA A 767 30.21 22.45 18.87
CA ALA A 767 28.79 22.18 19.05
C ALA A 767 27.99 23.43 18.66
N PRO A 768 26.88 23.28 17.94
CA PRO A 768 25.97 24.41 17.68
C PRO A 768 25.33 24.88 18.99
N SER A 769 25.42 26.18 19.24
CA SER A 769 24.77 26.87 20.37
C SER A 769 23.25 26.62 20.38
N PRO A 770 22.63 26.58 21.55
CA PRO A 770 21.18 26.42 21.64
C PRO A 770 20.46 27.65 21.08
N VAL A 771 19.63 27.43 20.07
CA VAL A 771 18.70 28.45 19.57
C VAL A 771 17.55 28.55 20.58
N THR A 772 17.45 29.67 21.25
CA THR A 772 16.30 30.09 22.07
C THR A 772 15.11 30.30 21.12
N ILE A 773 14.07 29.50 21.28
CA ILE A 773 12.78 29.74 20.61
C ILE A 773 12.02 30.72 21.51
N THR A 774 11.84 31.93 21.06
CA THR A 774 10.76 32.83 21.51
C THR A 774 9.57 32.65 20.60
N GLU A 775 8.42 32.42 21.19
CA GLU A 775 7.02 32.20 20.78
C GLU A 775 6.63 32.24 19.32
#